data_008b3e728d96ea1d1052a2cd415ce690
#
_entry.id   008b3e728d96ea1d1052a2cd415ce690
#
_cell.length_a   1.000
_cell.length_b   1.000
_cell.length_c   1.000
_cell.angle_alpha   90.00
_cell.angle_beta   90.00
_cell.angle_gamma   90.00
#
_symmetry.space_group_name_H-M   'P 1'
#
loop_
_entity.id
_entity.type
_entity.pdbx_description
1 polymer ?
#
loop_
_entity_poly.entity_id
_entity_poly.type
_entity_poly.pdbx_seq_one_letter_code
_entity_poly.pdbx_strand_id
1 'polypeptide(L)'
;MENVQWKVEGMDCASCALTIHKYLEKQGMKDVKVNSVSGDVSFQMNGNAVTEKLVRGLDDLGYHVANQQQITTNKQPFLSTHIQRFLFCLPFALLFVPHMLGIHIHWLENPWIQLALCLPVYIVGMSFFGKSAWKSLRNGLPNMNVLIALGATAAFVYSLYGTLTGQAENYLFYETAVTIITLVFLGNYLEDASIHSTQRELNKLVKSQKVMANMIAFDDKYQEQIFPVENTQLRVGDLILVKSGEQVPIDCKILWGDVHVNEAIITGESNPVRKQAKDKLIGGSIVTDGTVKAQVTAVGDDTIIAGIINMVKQAQGEKPPVQKLADKISGIFVPLVVGIAVVALIGNWIYFQNFTIALMRSIAILVIACPCAMGLATPAAIAVGLGRAAKNGILFRNATSLEMFKNITQVVFDKTGTLTTGKFVIANWQLAIGNIQKEEFKRIAYSLEKYSNHPIAKSVAEEWKSGDEIKWNKIEEIKGLGMKAVDMDGNEYWAGSFNVAKELTKEDHHNVYIVKNGQLIGWIDVKDEIRPEAKAVIAYLHSKNIKTILLSGDRRAKCEELAKQLNIDEVIAEQTPEQKLNKVAELNAATPTAMVGDGINDAPALAKATIGISMSEASQIAVQSAQVVLMSQGLKKIPMALGLGKHTYLTIKQNLFWAFAYNIVAIPVAAFGFLTPTFGALVMGLSDVVLAINSVRLFVKKVE
;
A
#
# COMPACT_ATOMS: atom_id res chain seq x y z
N MET A 1 11.72 -22.97 5.49
CA MET A 1 11.63 -21.78 6.35
C MET A 1 10.16 -21.51 6.59
N GLU A 2 9.75 -21.37 7.81
CA GLU A 2 8.36 -21.11 8.19
C GLU A 2 8.14 -19.60 8.32
N ASN A 3 7.08 -19.08 7.70
CA ASN A 3 6.69 -17.67 7.87
C ASN A 3 5.85 -17.55 9.15
N VAL A 4 6.34 -16.81 10.12
CA VAL A 4 5.68 -16.54 11.39
C VAL A 4 5.10 -15.14 11.37
N GLN A 5 3.84 -15.01 11.81
CA GLN A 5 3.18 -13.71 11.99
C GLN A 5 2.69 -13.59 13.44
N TRP A 6 3.09 -12.50 14.09
CA TRP A 6 2.68 -12.18 15.45
C TRP A 6 2.01 -10.82 15.51
N LYS A 7 1.08 -10.71 16.43
CA LYS A 7 0.56 -9.41 16.89
C LYS A 7 1.33 -9.06 18.16
N VAL A 8 2.05 -7.95 18.15
CA VAL A 8 2.87 -7.51 19.29
C VAL A 8 2.31 -6.20 19.82
N GLU A 9 2.02 -6.18 21.11
CA GLU A 9 1.52 -5.03 21.85
C GLU A 9 2.68 -4.30 22.57
N GLY A 10 2.47 -3.01 22.88
CA GLY A 10 3.49 -2.18 23.52
C GLY A 10 4.44 -1.48 22.54
N MET A 11 4.14 -1.48 21.25
CA MET A 11 4.86 -0.71 20.23
C MET A 11 4.24 0.68 20.08
N ASP A 12 4.67 1.62 20.90
CA ASP A 12 4.10 2.98 20.92
C ASP A 12 4.85 3.96 19.98
N CYS A 13 5.90 3.51 19.29
CA CYS A 13 6.69 4.38 18.40
C CYS A 13 7.54 3.60 17.39
N ALA A 14 8.00 4.31 16.32
CA ALA A 14 8.89 3.73 15.30
C ALA A 14 10.21 3.20 15.88
N SER A 15 10.71 3.80 16.95
CA SER A 15 11.91 3.33 17.67
C SER A 15 11.68 1.96 18.34
N CYS A 16 10.46 1.70 18.82
CA CYS A 16 10.07 0.39 19.38
C CYS A 16 10.11 -0.68 18.30
N ALA A 17 9.56 -0.39 17.12
CA ALA A 17 9.60 -1.30 15.97
C ALA A 17 11.04 -1.60 15.54
N LEU A 18 11.94 -0.62 15.59
CA LEU A 18 13.36 -0.82 15.30
C LEU A 18 14.03 -1.73 16.31
N THR A 19 13.70 -1.60 17.59
CA THR A 19 14.22 -2.43 18.65
C THR A 19 13.81 -3.90 18.47
N ILE A 20 12.53 -4.15 18.16
CA ILE A 20 12.01 -5.50 17.87
C ILE A 20 12.68 -6.07 16.62
N HIS A 21 12.78 -5.29 15.55
CA HIS A 21 13.43 -5.70 14.30
C HIS A 21 14.87 -6.15 14.54
N LYS A 22 15.69 -5.32 15.20
CA LYS A 22 17.09 -5.65 15.51
C LYS A 22 17.23 -6.82 16.47
N TYR A 23 16.31 -6.95 17.43
CA TYR A 23 16.30 -8.10 18.33
C TYR A 23 16.10 -9.41 17.55
N LEU A 24 15.09 -9.46 16.69
CA LEU A 24 14.77 -10.65 15.88
C LEU A 24 15.90 -10.97 14.88
N GLU A 25 16.49 -9.97 14.22
CA GLU A 25 17.67 -10.17 13.36
C GLU A 25 18.87 -10.74 14.14
N LYS A 26 19.14 -10.21 15.35
CA LYS A 26 20.23 -10.71 16.22
C LYS A 26 20.00 -12.15 16.67
N GLN A 27 18.74 -12.59 16.74
CA GLN A 27 18.39 -14.00 17.02
C GLN A 27 18.41 -14.89 15.76
N GLY A 28 18.83 -14.37 14.59
CA GLY A 28 19.01 -15.12 13.36
C GLY A 28 17.73 -15.23 12.49
N MET A 29 16.71 -14.46 12.79
CA MET A 29 15.49 -14.41 11.97
C MET A 29 15.76 -13.64 10.67
N LYS A 30 15.15 -14.10 9.56
CA LYS A 30 15.26 -13.47 8.23
C LYS A 30 13.95 -12.78 7.85
N ASP A 31 14.02 -11.83 6.92
CA ASP A 31 12.88 -11.06 6.40
C ASP A 31 11.97 -10.49 7.51
N VAL A 32 12.61 -9.96 8.56
CA VAL A 32 11.89 -9.37 9.69
C VAL A 32 11.19 -8.09 9.26
N LYS A 33 9.87 -8.08 9.34
CA LYS A 33 9.02 -6.92 9.07
C LYS A 33 8.24 -6.58 10.33
N VAL A 34 8.36 -5.34 10.79
CA VAL A 34 7.69 -4.85 12.01
C VAL A 34 6.90 -3.60 11.66
N ASN A 35 5.60 -3.67 11.81
CA ASN A 35 4.70 -2.54 11.64
C ASN A 35 4.38 -1.92 13.00
N SER A 36 4.99 -0.77 13.30
CA SER A 36 4.76 -0.06 14.57
C SER A 36 3.34 0.44 14.75
N VAL A 37 2.60 0.58 13.66
CA VAL A 37 1.27 1.17 13.67
C VAL A 37 0.19 0.12 13.86
N SER A 38 0.29 -1.01 13.15
CA SER A 38 -0.65 -2.11 13.31
C SER A 38 -0.25 -3.10 14.40
N GLY A 39 0.98 -3.08 14.88
CA GLY A 39 1.50 -4.07 15.82
C GLY A 39 1.85 -5.42 15.18
N ASP A 40 1.79 -5.52 13.84
CA ASP A 40 2.07 -6.77 13.15
C ASP A 40 3.59 -6.97 13.00
N VAL A 41 4.06 -8.16 13.33
CA VAL A 41 5.45 -8.59 13.18
C VAL A 41 5.49 -9.87 12.38
N SER A 42 6.22 -9.88 11.27
CA SER A 42 6.41 -11.08 10.46
C SER A 42 7.90 -11.34 10.22
N PHE A 43 8.29 -12.60 10.20
CA PHE A 43 9.67 -13.02 9.97
C PHE A 43 9.74 -14.47 9.52
N GLN A 44 10.88 -14.86 8.94
CA GLN A 44 11.17 -16.25 8.56
C GLN A 44 12.03 -16.92 9.62
N MET A 45 11.60 -18.10 10.07
CA MET A 45 12.26 -18.89 11.11
C MET A 45 12.74 -20.24 10.59
N ASN A 46 13.91 -20.68 11.06
CA ASN A 46 14.43 -22.03 10.83
C ASN A 46 14.27 -22.87 12.12
N GLY A 47 13.28 -23.79 12.17
CA GLY A 47 13.14 -24.83 13.21
C GLY A 47 12.31 -24.43 14.45
N ASN A 48 11.75 -25.47 15.11
CA ASN A 48 10.71 -25.35 16.16
C ASN A 48 11.16 -24.91 17.57
N ALA A 49 12.46 -24.85 17.87
CA ALA A 49 12.94 -24.72 19.24
C ALA A 49 13.06 -23.29 19.79
N VAL A 50 12.70 -22.29 19.01
CA VAL A 50 13.10 -20.88 19.27
C VAL A 50 11.94 -19.97 19.68
N THR A 51 10.69 -20.37 19.43
CA THR A 51 9.50 -19.51 19.60
C THR A 51 9.33 -18.98 21.02
N GLU A 52 9.41 -19.84 22.05
CA GLU A 52 9.29 -19.41 23.45
C GLU A 52 10.42 -18.47 23.89
N LYS A 53 11.64 -18.71 23.41
CA LYS A 53 12.79 -17.86 23.72
C LYS A 53 12.64 -16.47 23.09
N LEU A 54 12.10 -16.41 21.86
CA LEU A 54 11.84 -15.15 21.17
C LEU A 54 10.73 -14.37 21.86
N VAL A 55 9.64 -15.04 22.27
CA VAL A 55 8.52 -14.42 22.99
C VAL A 55 9.02 -13.86 24.33
N ARG A 56 9.73 -14.66 25.14
CA ARG A 56 10.31 -14.18 26.41
C ARG A 56 11.24 -12.98 26.22
N GLY A 57 12.07 -13.01 25.17
CA GLY A 57 12.97 -11.89 24.89
C GLY A 57 12.24 -10.61 24.43
N LEU A 58 11.10 -10.74 23.75
CA LEU A 58 10.22 -9.60 23.48
C LEU A 58 9.55 -9.08 24.74
N ASP A 59 9.09 -9.97 25.62
CA ASP A 59 8.53 -9.60 26.93
C ASP A 59 9.57 -8.89 27.81
N ASP A 60 10.82 -9.36 27.83
CA ASP A 60 11.93 -8.72 28.55
C ASP A 60 12.22 -7.30 27.98
N LEU A 61 11.98 -7.09 26.70
CA LEU A 61 12.05 -5.77 26.05
C LEU A 61 10.80 -4.91 26.32
N GLY A 62 9.74 -5.49 26.90
CA GLY A 62 8.48 -4.81 27.24
C GLY A 62 7.45 -4.83 26.13
N TYR A 63 7.59 -5.75 25.18
CA TYR A 63 6.66 -5.98 24.09
C TYR A 63 6.00 -7.34 24.26
N HIS A 64 4.67 -7.40 24.21
CA HIS A 64 3.92 -8.63 24.47
C HIS A 64 3.36 -9.19 23.17
N VAL A 65 3.59 -10.50 22.93
CA VAL A 65 2.98 -11.20 21.79
C VAL A 65 1.56 -11.60 22.18
N ALA A 66 0.56 -11.03 21.52
CA ALA A 66 -0.84 -11.38 21.72
C ALA A 66 -1.14 -12.77 21.12
N ASN A 67 -1.43 -13.76 21.96
CA ASN A 67 -1.95 -15.04 21.49
C ASN A 67 -3.40 -14.89 21.03
N GLN A 68 -3.76 -15.43 19.87
CA GLN A 68 -5.12 -15.37 19.31
C GLN A 68 -6.21 -15.98 20.23
N GLN A 69 -5.85 -16.69 21.28
CA GLN A 69 -6.78 -17.33 22.22
C GLN A 69 -7.08 -16.53 23.50
N GLN A 70 -6.46 -15.37 23.73
CA GLN A 70 -6.60 -14.59 24.98
C GLN A 70 -7.23 -13.19 24.78
N ILE A 71 -8.07 -12.98 23.79
CA ILE A 71 -8.76 -11.69 23.57
C ILE A 71 -9.96 -11.48 24.55
N THR A 72 -10.16 -12.35 25.52
CA THR A 72 -11.20 -12.17 26.53
C THR A 72 -10.57 -11.85 27.89
N THR A 73 -10.84 -10.64 28.37
CA THR A 73 -10.67 -10.17 29.75
C THR A 73 -9.25 -9.81 30.23
N ASN A 74 -8.57 -8.84 29.58
CA ASN A 74 -7.63 -8.04 30.34
C ASN A 74 -8.19 -6.62 30.53
N LYS A 75 -8.55 -6.26 31.78
CA LYS A 75 -8.74 -4.87 32.18
C LYS A 75 -7.47 -4.11 31.82
N GLN A 76 -7.55 -3.22 30.83
CA GLN A 76 -6.41 -2.37 30.50
C GLN A 76 -5.93 -1.68 31.79
N PRO A 77 -4.63 -1.72 32.11
CA PRO A 77 -4.13 -1.09 33.32
C PRO A 77 -4.47 0.41 33.28
N PHE A 78 -4.81 0.96 34.43
CA PHE A 78 -5.03 2.40 34.58
C PHE A 78 -3.77 3.14 34.10
N LEU A 79 -3.93 4.17 33.23
CA LEU A 79 -2.86 4.89 32.55
C LEU A 79 -2.14 4.08 31.43
N SER A 80 -2.87 3.30 30.65
CA SER A 80 -2.30 2.55 29.53
C SER A 80 -2.00 3.42 28.29
N THR A 81 -2.80 4.47 28.04
CA THR A 81 -2.67 5.32 26.85
C THR A 81 -1.97 6.66 27.13
N HIS A 82 -1.34 7.26 26.11
CA HIS A 82 -0.69 8.58 26.23
C HIS A 82 -1.66 9.68 26.66
N ILE A 83 -2.90 9.65 26.16
CA ILE A 83 -3.93 10.61 26.58
C ILE A 83 -4.31 10.47 28.06
N GLN A 84 -4.41 9.24 28.58
CA GLN A 84 -4.70 9.03 30.01
C GLN A 84 -3.57 9.51 30.90
N ARG A 85 -2.31 9.27 30.51
CA ARG A 85 -1.11 9.78 31.21
C ARG A 85 -1.05 11.29 31.16
N PHE A 86 -1.32 11.90 30.00
CA PHE A 86 -1.40 13.35 29.86
C PHE A 86 -2.48 13.96 30.75
N LEU A 87 -3.72 13.43 30.68
CA LEU A 87 -4.83 13.92 31.52
C LEU A 87 -4.57 13.74 33.02
N PHE A 88 -3.84 12.72 33.42
CA PHE A 88 -3.41 12.54 34.80
C PHE A 88 -2.37 13.60 35.22
N CYS A 89 -1.39 13.89 34.36
CA CYS A 89 -0.31 14.86 34.66
C CYS A 89 -0.79 16.33 34.55
N LEU A 90 -1.78 16.60 33.70
CA LEU A 90 -2.26 17.95 33.36
C LEU A 90 -2.68 18.79 34.58
N PRO A 91 -3.47 18.29 35.55
CA PRO A 91 -3.85 19.08 36.75
C PRO A 91 -2.64 19.55 37.56
N PHE A 92 -1.63 18.69 37.70
CA PHE A 92 -0.39 19.03 38.41
C PHE A 92 0.39 20.08 37.62
N ALA A 93 0.52 19.96 36.32
CA ALA A 93 1.20 20.94 35.49
C ALA A 93 0.50 22.30 35.55
N LEU A 94 -0.84 22.35 35.51
CA LEU A 94 -1.62 23.59 35.58
C LEU A 94 -1.43 24.31 36.92
N LEU A 95 -1.22 23.59 38.02
CA LEU A 95 -0.92 24.19 39.35
C LEU A 95 0.43 24.93 39.34
N PHE A 96 1.40 24.54 38.50
CA PHE A 96 2.69 25.21 38.39
C PHE A 96 2.67 26.44 37.43
N VAL A 97 1.63 26.59 36.60
CA VAL A 97 1.55 27.71 35.62
C VAL A 97 1.67 29.09 36.27
N PRO A 98 1.01 29.40 37.40
CA PRO A 98 1.19 30.72 38.06
C PRO A 98 2.65 30.97 38.42
N HIS A 99 3.34 29.99 39.00
CA HIS A 99 4.76 30.07 39.38
C HIS A 99 5.64 30.35 38.12
N MET A 100 5.36 29.71 37.00
CA MET A 100 6.07 29.92 35.74
C MET A 100 5.83 31.31 35.16
N LEU A 101 4.68 31.95 35.44
CA LEU A 101 4.34 33.31 35.02
C LEU A 101 4.83 34.36 35.99
N GLY A 102 5.60 33.97 37.04
CA GLY A 102 6.09 34.89 38.06
C GLY A 102 5.01 35.38 39.02
N ILE A 103 3.86 34.70 39.11
CA ILE A 103 2.80 35.00 40.08
C ILE A 103 3.14 34.25 41.34
N HIS A 104 3.52 35.01 42.39
CA HIS A 104 3.89 34.49 43.68
C HIS A 104 2.65 34.06 44.47
N ILE A 105 2.48 32.74 44.61
CA ILE A 105 1.46 32.11 45.46
C ILE A 105 2.15 31.48 46.63
N HIS A 106 1.98 32.08 47.82
CA HIS A 106 2.73 31.76 49.05
C HIS A 106 2.82 30.28 49.40
N TRP A 107 1.74 29.50 49.23
CA TRP A 107 1.79 28.06 49.53
C TRP A 107 2.55 27.23 48.45
N LEU A 108 2.60 27.72 47.19
CA LEU A 108 3.30 27.08 46.12
C LEU A 108 4.82 27.31 46.15
N GLU A 109 5.29 28.30 46.92
CA GLU A 109 6.71 28.60 47.14
C GLU A 109 7.34 27.56 48.10
N ASN A 110 6.53 26.77 48.85
CA ASN A 110 7.03 25.77 49.74
C ASN A 110 7.63 24.57 48.96
N PRO A 111 8.94 24.24 49.16
CA PRO A 111 9.63 23.20 48.40
C PRO A 111 9.00 21.83 48.60
N TRP A 112 8.47 21.53 49.81
CA TRP A 112 7.84 20.25 50.12
C TRP A 112 6.50 20.09 49.38
N ILE A 113 5.75 21.17 49.19
CA ILE A 113 4.50 21.14 48.43
C ILE A 113 4.82 20.95 46.95
N GLN A 114 5.82 21.65 46.42
CA GLN A 114 6.27 21.43 45.03
C GLN A 114 6.74 19.98 44.81
N LEU A 115 7.52 19.41 45.75
CA LEU A 115 7.92 18.02 45.67
C LEU A 115 6.71 17.09 45.67
N ALA A 116 5.73 17.31 46.57
CA ALA A 116 4.53 16.49 46.67
C ALA A 116 3.68 16.54 45.37
N LEU A 117 3.61 17.68 44.69
CA LEU A 117 2.92 17.85 43.41
C LEU A 117 3.71 17.22 42.25
N CYS A 118 5.05 17.31 42.29
CA CYS A 118 5.90 16.76 41.22
C CYS A 118 6.00 15.23 41.29
N LEU A 119 6.03 14.63 42.47
CA LEU A 119 6.31 13.23 42.67
C LEU A 119 5.37 12.27 41.92
N PRO A 120 4.02 12.46 41.90
CA PRO A 120 3.11 11.62 41.14
C PRO A 120 3.42 11.66 39.63
N VAL A 121 3.67 12.84 39.07
CA VAL A 121 3.99 13.04 37.68
C VAL A 121 5.33 12.42 37.35
N TYR A 122 6.33 12.59 38.18
CA TYR A 122 7.66 12.00 38.02
C TYR A 122 7.61 10.48 38.04
N ILE A 123 6.85 9.86 38.95
CA ILE A 123 6.67 8.40 39.02
C ILE A 123 6.01 7.90 37.71
N VAL A 124 4.93 8.53 37.25
CA VAL A 124 4.25 8.16 36.00
C VAL A 124 5.18 8.35 34.82
N GLY A 125 5.91 9.46 34.73
CA GLY A 125 6.88 9.73 33.67
C GLY A 125 8.00 8.71 33.65
N MET A 126 8.63 8.42 34.80
CA MET A 126 9.73 7.46 34.87
C MET A 126 9.28 6.02 34.70
N SER A 127 8.04 5.68 35.05
CA SER A 127 7.47 4.35 34.78
C SER A 127 7.40 4.06 33.26
N PHE A 128 7.30 5.09 32.42
CA PHE A 128 7.28 4.99 30.97
C PHE A 128 8.64 5.35 30.35
N PHE A 129 9.04 6.61 30.42
CA PHE A 129 10.27 7.12 29.81
C PHE A 129 11.53 6.51 30.42
N GLY A 130 11.58 6.41 31.76
CA GLY A 130 12.73 5.86 32.48
C GLY A 130 12.95 4.38 32.19
N LYS A 131 11.89 3.56 32.21
CA LYS A 131 11.98 2.13 31.86
C LYS A 131 12.42 1.95 30.39
N SER A 132 11.87 2.73 29.49
CA SER A 132 12.24 2.68 28.06
C SER A 132 13.69 3.12 27.85
N ALA A 133 14.11 4.21 28.49
CA ALA A 133 15.48 4.70 28.44
C ALA A 133 16.49 3.67 28.95
N TRP A 134 16.23 3.07 30.12
CA TRP A 134 17.10 2.05 30.71
C TRP A 134 17.26 0.83 29.77
N LYS A 135 16.13 0.31 29.25
CA LYS A 135 16.15 -0.82 28.33
C LYS A 135 16.92 -0.50 27.04
N SER A 136 16.73 0.69 26.47
CA SER A 136 17.41 1.10 25.24
C SER A 136 18.92 1.26 25.44
N LEU A 137 19.36 1.83 26.56
CA LEU A 137 20.77 1.95 26.91
C LEU A 137 21.43 0.58 27.12
N ARG A 138 20.76 -0.32 27.85
CA ARG A 138 21.27 -1.69 28.10
C ARG A 138 21.45 -2.47 26.80
N ASN A 139 20.64 -2.20 25.79
CA ASN A 139 20.76 -2.85 24.46
C ASN A 139 21.68 -2.11 23.48
N GLY A 140 22.36 -1.02 23.93
CA GLY A 140 23.27 -0.22 23.08
C GLY A 140 22.58 0.57 21.97
N LEU A 141 21.27 0.84 22.12
CA LEU A 141 20.42 1.53 21.14
C LEU A 141 19.69 2.69 21.82
N PRO A 142 20.39 3.77 22.20
CA PRO A 142 19.76 4.90 22.87
C PRO A 142 18.65 5.49 21.99
N ASN A 143 17.46 5.65 22.59
CA ASN A 143 16.28 6.23 21.96
C ASN A 143 15.96 7.62 22.55
N MET A 144 14.92 8.30 22.00
CA MET A 144 14.51 9.63 22.44
C MET A 144 14.15 9.68 23.95
N ASN A 145 13.63 8.58 24.51
CA ASN A 145 13.24 8.53 25.92
C ASN A 145 14.44 8.70 26.88
N VAL A 146 15.66 8.44 26.40
CA VAL A 146 16.90 8.71 27.15
C VAL A 146 17.07 10.21 27.39
N LEU A 147 16.84 11.05 26.38
CA LEU A 147 16.98 12.51 26.49
C LEU A 147 15.95 13.09 27.47
N ILE A 148 14.69 12.62 27.36
CA ILE A 148 13.59 13.05 28.22
C ILE A 148 13.83 12.62 29.67
N ALA A 149 14.19 11.36 29.87
CA ALA A 149 14.48 10.81 31.20
C ALA A 149 15.65 11.55 31.86
N LEU A 150 16.73 11.82 31.10
CA LEU A 150 17.89 12.57 31.61
C LEU A 150 17.49 14.01 31.99
N GLY A 151 16.78 14.73 31.13
CA GLY A 151 16.35 16.11 31.38
C GLY A 151 15.43 16.24 32.59
N ALA A 152 14.36 15.41 32.63
CA ALA A 152 13.41 15.41 33.76
C ALA A 152 14.06 14.95 35.08
N THR A 153 14.94 13.95 35.03
CA THR A 153 15.64 13.48 36.23
C THR A 153 16.63 14.51 36.75
N ALA A 154 17.37 15.19 35.84
CA ALA A 154 18.30 16.26 36.23
C ALA A 154 17.56 17.39 36.94
N ALA A 155 16.43 17.87 36.40
CA ALA A 155 15.61 18.89 37.05
C ALA A 155 15.05 18.43 38.40
N PHE A 156 14.54 17.19 38.47
CA PHE A 156 13.98 16.62 39.71
C PHE A 156 15.07 16.47 40.83
N VAL A 157 16.20 15.83 40.50
CA VAL A 157 17.29 15.57 41.47
C VAL A 157 17.90 16.88 41.95
N TYR A 158 18.06 17.87 41.04
CA TYR A 158 18.58 19.17 41.41
C TYR A 158 17.67 19.93 42.39
N SER A 159 16.34 19.87 42.13
CA SER A 159 15.35 20.47 43.03
C SER A 159 15.25 19.72 44.38
N LEU A 160 15.37 18.40 44.33
CA LEU A 160 15.38 17.58 45.56
C LEU A 160 16.58 17.92 46.44
N TYR A 161 17.78 18.10 45.84
CA TYR A 161 18.96 18.55 46.56
C TYR A 161 18.72 19.90 47.24
N GLY A 162 18.14 20.91 46.55
CA GLY A 162 17.79 22.21 47.12
C GLY A 162 16.79 22.12 48.26
N THR A 163 15.78 21.25 48.14
CA THR A 163 14.78 21.01 49.19
C THR A 163 15.41 20.41 50.46
N LEU A 164 16.29 19.40 50.32
CA LEU A 164 16.92 18.69 51.43
C LEU A 164 18.00 19.54 52.13
N THR A 165 18.68 20.44 51.40
CA THR A 165 19.71 21.31 51.95
C THR A 165 19.18 22.62 52.52
N GLY A 166 17.87 22.89 52.37
CA GLY A 166 17.27 24.17 52.82
C GLY A 166 17.66 25.40 51.95
N GLN A 167 18.22 25.18 50.77
CA GLN A 167 18.63 26.23 49.82
C GLN A 167 17.64 26.34 48.65
N ALA A 168 16.36 26.22 48.95
CA ALA A 168 15.30 26.11 47.95
C ALA A 168 15.24 27.26 46.95
N GLU A 169 15.49 28.52 47.40
CA GLU A 169 15.36 29.70 46.55
C GLU A 169 16.15 29.64 45.23
N ASN A 170 17.27 28.93 45.18
CA ASN A 170 18.14 28.85 44.00
C ASN A 170 18.05 27.52 43.21
N TYR A 171 17.31 26.51 43.75
CA TYR A 171 17.36 25.13 43.26
C TYR A 171 16.01 24.51 42.88
N LEU A 172 14.91 25.29 42.95
CA LEU A 172 13.56 24.78 42.66
C LEU A 172 13.26 24.83 41.18
N PHE A 173 13.19 23.65 40.55
CA PHE A 173 12.82 23.43 39.13
C PHE A 173 11.89 22.22 39.00
N TYR A 174 11.08 21.91 40.01
CA TYR A 174 10.09 20.84 39.93
C TYR A 174 9.06 21.05 38.82
N GLU A 175 8.65 22.32 38.59
CA GLU A 175 7.78 22.70 37.50
C GLU A 175 8.37 22.32 36.13
N THR A 176 9.69 22.43 35.98
CA THR A 176 10.38 22.02 34.74
C THR A 176 10.23 20.52 34.50
N ALA A 177 10.46 19.68 35.52
CA ALA A 177 10.30 18.24 35.41
C ALA A 177 8.85 17.83 35.08
N VAL A 178 7.87 18.43 35.79
CA VAL A 178 6.44 18.20 35.58
C VAL A 178 6.03 18.60 34.16
N THR A 179 6.46 19.77 33.72
CA THR A 179 6.07 20.31 32.41
C THR A 179 6.68 19.51 31.26
N ILE A 180 7.96 19.12 31.37
CA ILE A 180 8.61 18.25 30.36
C ILE A 180 7.80 16.97 30.21
N ILE A 181 7.54 16.25 31.31
CA ILE A 181 6.82 14.96 31.28
C ILE A 181 5.42 15.15 30.68
N THR A 182 4.68 16.17 31.11
CA THR A 182 3.31 16.42 30.69
C THR A 182 3.23 16.79 29.20
N LEU A 183 4.10 17.71 28.74
CA LEU A 183 4.10 18.14 27.35
C LEU A 183 4.60 17.04 26.39
N VAL A 184 5.52 16.18 26.82
CA VAL A 184 5.94 15.04 26.03
C VAL A 184 4.82 14.00 25.90
N PHE A 185 4.04 13.72 26.96
CA PHE A 185 2.85 12.88 26.81
C PHE A 185 1.80 13.48 25.88
N LEU A 186 1.64 14.81 25.87
CA LEU A 186 0.80 15.50 24.89
C LEU A 186 1.34 15.31 23.46
N GLY A 187 2.66 15.50 23.25
CA GLY A 187 3.32 15.29 21.97
C GLY A 187 3.09 13.88 21.45
N ASN A 188 3.36 12.85 22.28
CA ASN A 188 3.13 11.45 21.90
C ASN A 188 1.65 11.16 21.58
N TYR A 189 0.71 11.77 22.32
CA TYR A 189 -0.71 11.65 21.98
C TYR A 189 -1.05 12.31 20.63
N LEU A 190 -0.49 13.47 20.31
CA LEU A 190 -0.68 14.12 19.02
C LEU A 190 -0.07 13.30 17.88
N GLU A 191 1.08 12.66 18.12
CA GLU A 191 1.70 11.70 17.20
C GLU A 191 0.75 10.53 16.92
N ASP A 192 0.24 9.86 17.97
CA ASP A 192 -0.72 8.75 17.83
C ASP A 192 -1.98 9.19 17.08
N ALA A 193 -2.57 10.33 17.45
CA ALA A 193 -3.76 10.86 16.81
C ALA A 193 -3.52 11.17 15.33
N SER A 194 -2.33 11.65 14.98
CA SER A 194 -1.91 11.93 13.59
C SER A 194 -1.79 10.65 12.79
N ILE A 195 -1.17 9.60 13.34
CA ILE A 195 -1.07 8.28 12.73
C ILE A 195 -2.48 7.69 12.49
N HIS A 196 -3.33 7.72 13.50
CA HIS A 196 -4.71 7.23 13.39
C HIS A 196 -5.53 8.02 12.35
N SER A 197 -5.35 9.33 12.27
CA SER A 197 -5.99 10.17 11.26
C SER A 197 -5.56 9.80 9.84
N THR A 198 -4.27 9.58 9.61
CA THR A 198 -3.76 9.18 8.28
C THR A 198 -4.24 7.79 7.86
N GLN A 199 -4.54 6.90 8.82
CA GLN A 199 -5.06 5.56 8.56
C GLN A 199 -6.59 5.48 8.46
N ARG A 200 -7.30 6.54 8.83
CA ARG A 200 -8.77 6.53 8.89
C ARG A 200 -9.42 6.16 7.55
N GLU A 201 -8.85 6.61 6.43
CA GLU A 201 -9.35 6.27 5.09
C GLU A 201 -9.12 4.78 4.76
N LEU A 202 -7.99 4.21 5.17
CA LEU A 202 -7.74 2.77 5.03
C LEU A 202 -8.66 1.94 5.93
N ASN A 203 -8.86 2.40 7.17
CA ASN A 203 -9.76 1.73 8.10
C ASN A 203 -11.23 1.76 7.67
N LYS A 204 -11.64 2.72 6.82
CA LYS A 204 -12.97 2.70 6.19
C LYS A 204 -13.12 1.55 5.20
N LEU A 205 -12.05 1.19 4.47
CA LEU A 205 -12.03 0.02 3.59
C LEU A 205 -12.03 -1.28 4.41
N VAL A 206 -11.37 -1.28 5.57
CA VAL A 206 -11.24 -2.44 6.47
C VAL A 206 -12.52 -2.71 7.26
N LYS A 207 -13.32 -1.69 7.58
CA LYS A 207 -14.61 -1.90 8.25
C LYS A 207 -15.52 -2.67 7.28
N SER A 208 -15.34 -3.99 7.26
CA SER A 208 -16.33 -4.94 6.79
C SER A 208 -17.62 -4.65 7.54
N GLN A 209 -18.51 -3.88 6.92
CA GLN A 209 -19.83 -3.70 7.47
C GLN A 209 -20.48 -5.08 7.46
N LYS A 210 -21.03 -5.49 8.59
CA LYS A 210 -21.94 -6.62 8.62
C LYS A 210 -23.09 -6.29 7.68
N VAL A 211 -23.09 -6.90 6.51
CA VAL A 211 -24.09 -6.70 5.46
C VAL A 211 -25.00 -7.89 5.48
N MET A 212 -26.31 -7.64 5.47
CA MET A 212 -27.29 -8.70 5.32
C MET A 212 -27.34 -9.16 3.88
N ALA A 213 -27.26 -10.45 3.66
CA ALA A 213 -27.41 -11.11 2.37
C ALA A 213 -28.73 -11.84 2.30
N ASN A 214 -29.40 -11.80 1.16
CA ASN A 214 -30.58 -12.61 0.91
C ASN A 214 -30.15 -13.96 0.36
N MET A 215 -29.91 -14.95 1.22
CA MET A 215 -29.53 -16.31 0.83
C MET A 215 -30.74 -17.05 0.25
N ILE A 216 -30.55 -17.75 -0.86
CA ILE A 216 -31.54 -18.59 -1.51
C ILE A 216 -31.30 -20.04 -1.08
N ALA A 217 -32.28 -20.65 -0.44
CA ALA A 217 -32.33 -22.08 -0.16
C ALA A 217 -33.54 -22.72 -0.85
N PHE A 218 -33.52 -24.03 -1.07
CA PHE A 218 -34.62 -24.76 -1.66
C PHE A 218 -35.27 -25.63 -0.58
N ASP A 219 -36.57 -25.64 -0.54
CA ASP A 219 -37.32 -26.56 0.34
C ASP A 219 -37.41 -27.98 -0.27
N ASP A 220 -37.99 -28.90 0.45
CA ASP A 220 -38.18 -30.28 0.02
C ASP A 220 -38.99 -30.43 -1.28
N LYS A 221 -39.69 -29.36 -1.70
CA LYS A 221 -40.47 -29.28 -2.95
C LYS A 221 -39.72 -28.50 -4.06
N TYR A 222 -38.44 -28.21 -3.88
CA TYR A 222 -37.62 -27.39 -4.77
C TYR A 222 -38.13 -25.95 -4.97
N GLN A 223 -38.89 -25.41 -4.00
CA GLN A 223 -39.33 -24.03 -4.03
C GLN A 223 -38.26 -23.13 -3.38
N GLU A 224 -37.99 -22.01 -4.03
CA GLU A 224 -37.01 -21.04 -3.54
C GLU A 224 -37.53 -20.35 -2.27
N GLN A 225 -36.76 -20.40 -1.22
CA GLN A 225 -36.96 -19.66 0.04
C GLN A 225 -35.80 -18.67 0.21
N ILE A 226 -36.13 -17.43 0.56
CA ILE A 226 -35.12 -16.38 0.74
C ILE A 226 -34.97 -16.07 2.22
N PHE A 227 -33.78 -16.21 2.75
CA PHE A 227 -33.47 -15.97 4.16
C PHE A 227 -32.45 -14.85 4.30
N PRO A 228 -32.69 -13.83 5.15
CA PRO A 228 -31.69 -12.84 5.49
C PRO A 228 -30.63 -13.47 6.42
N VAL A 229 -29.37 -13.46 6.00
CA VAL A 229 -28.21 -13.95 6.77
C VAL A 229 -27.12 -12.89 6.81
N GLU A 230 -26.30 -12.86 7.85
CA GLU A 230 -25.10 -12.00 7.84
C GLU A 230 -24.10 -12.53 6.81
N ASN A 231 -23.41 -11.65 6.09
CA ASN A 231 -22.39 -12.01 5.11
C ASN A 231 -21.27 -12.89 5.70
N THR A 232 -21.03 -12.79 7.01
CA THR A 232 -20.06 -13.61 7.75
C THR A 232 -20.46 -15.09 7.89
N GLN A 233 -21.71 -15.41 7.66
CA GLN A 233 -22.26 -16.78 7.75
C GLN A 233 -22.30 -17.49 6.40
N LEU A 234 -22.10 -16.74 5.29
CA LEU A 234 -22.08 -17.29 3.94
C LEU A 234 -20.89 -18.20 3.72
N ARG A 235 -21.06 -19.22 2.88
CA ARG A 235 -20.04 -20.16 2.44
C ARG A 235 -19.88 -20.14 0.94
N VAL A 236 -18.70 -20.55 0.47
CA VAL A 236 -18.47 -20.71 -0.98
C VAL A 236 -19.47 -21.75 -1.51
N GLY A 237 -20.15 -21.37 -2.59
CA GLY A 237 -21.20 -22.20 -3.20
C GLY A 237 -22.62 -21.76 -2.88
N ASP A 238 -22.85 -20.99 -1.81
CA ASP A 238 -24.19 -20.48 -1.44
C ASP A 238 -24.75 -19.61 -2.54
N LEU A 239 -26.08 -19.66 -2.69
CA LEU A 239 -26.82 -18.84 -3.64
C LEU A 239 -27.39 -17.63 -2.94
N ILE A 240 -27.24 -16.46 -3.56
CA ILE A 240 -27.74 -15.19 -3.04
C ILE A 240 -28.53 -14.42 -4.09
N LEU A 241 -29.50 -13.65 -3.62
CA LEU A 241 -30.25 -12.69 -4.41
C LEU A 241 -29.78 -11.28 -4.06
N VAL A 242 -29.40 -10.50 -5.08
CA VAL A 242 -29.03 -9.09 -4.90
C VAL A 242 -29.92 -8.24 -5.80
N LYS A 243 -30.57 -7.25 -5.21
CA LYS A 243 -31.54 -6.37 -5.87
C LYS A 243 -30.98 -4.97 -6.08
N SER A 244 -31.63 -4.21 -6.95
CA SER A 244 -31.34 -2.78 -7.13
C SER A 244 -31.38 -2.01 -5.81
N GLY A 245 -30.36 -1.16 -5.58
CA GLY A 245 -30.16 -0.40 -4.33
C GLY A 245 -29.41 -1.17 -3.24
N GLU A 246 -29.23 -2.50 -3.37
CA GLU A 246 -28.55 -3.29 -2.36
C GLU A 246 -27.04 -3.32 -2.60
N GLN A 247 -26.29 -3.43 -1.50
CA GLN A 247 -24.85 -3.69 -1.54
C GLN A 247 -24.62 -5.18 -1.76
N VAL A 248 -23.71 -5.53 -2.66
CA VAL A 248 -23.23 -6.91 -2.86
C VAL A 248 -22.57 -7.37 -1.54
N PRO A 249 -23.11 -8.41 -0.88
CA PRO A 249 -22.67 -8.76 0.47
C PRO A 249 -21.28 -9.40 0.53
N ILE A 250 -20.88 -10.10 -0.54
CA ILE A 250 -19.63 -10.84 -0.64
C ILE A 250 -19.27 -11.10 -2.11
N ASP A 251 -18.04 -11.53 -2.40
CA ASP A 251 -17.63 -11.86 -3.77
C ASP A 251 -18.44 -13.04 -4.32
N CYS A 252 -19.08 -12.83 -5.48
CA CYS A 252 -19.95 -13.83 -6.09
C CYS A 252 -19.91 -13.79 -7.61
N LYS A 253 -20.45 -14.80 -8.26
CA LYS A 253 -20.56 -14.93 -9.71
C LYS A 253 -22.02 -14.95 -10.11
N ILE A 254 -22.40 -14.11 -11.06
CA ILE A 254 -23.77 -14.04 -11.58
C ILE A 254 -24.12 -15.35 -12.28
N LEU A 255 -25.22 -15.98 -11.87
CA LEU A 255 -25.80 -17.13 -12.53
C LEU A 255 -26.96 -16.74 -13.44
N TRP A 256 -27.74 -15.74 -13.00
CA TRP A 256 -28.94 -15.27 -13.70
C TRP A 256 -29.15 -13.78 -13.47
N GLY A 257 -29.58 -13.07 -14.49
CA GLY A 257 -29.89 -11.64 -14.45
C GLY A 257 -28.86 -10.76 -15.14
N ASP A 258 -29.17 -9.47 -15.25
CA ASP A 258 -28.35 -8.41 -15.81
C ASP A 258 -28.49 -7.18 -14.92
N VAL A 259 -27.37 -6.56 -14.55
CA VAL A 259 -27.35 -5.46 -13.59
C VAL A 259 -26.33 -4.39 -13.97
N HIS A 260 -26.58 -3.18 -13.48
CA HIS A 260 -25.56 -2.13 -13.43
C HIS A 260 -25.04 -2.02 -12.00
N VAL A 261 -23.72 -2.03 -11.85
CA VAL A 261 -23.04 -2.08 -10.54
C VAL A 261 -22.06 -0.95 -10.41
N ASN A 262 -22.17 -0.18 -9.33
CA ASN A 262 -21.18 0.82 -8.95
C ASN A 262 -20.06 0.13 -8.14
N GLU A 263 -18.88 0.02 -8.75
CA GLU A 263 -17.69 -0.59 -8.16
C GLU A 263 -16.73 0.46 -7.56
N ALA A 264 -17.19 1.66 -7.24
CA ALA A 264 -16.36 2.77 -6.75
C ALA A 264 -15.56 2.44 -5.49
N ILE A 265 -16.02 1.48 -4.70
CA ILE A 265 -15.30 1.01 -3.50
C ILE A 265 -13.89 0.47 -3.83
N ILE A 266 -13.71 -0.04 -5.05
CA ILE A 266 -12.44 -0.63 -5.51
C ILE A 266 -11.81 0.21 -6.60
N THR A 267 -12.61 0.73 -7.52
CA THR A 267 -12.13 1.45 -8.71
C THR A 267 -11.90 2.94 -8.44
N GLY A 268 -12.59 3.49 -7.44
CA GLY A 268 -12.69 4.91 -7.17
C GLY A 268 -13.59 5.68 -8.15
N GLU A 269 -14.25 4.98 -9.11
CA GLU A 269 -15.11 5.58 -10.12
C GLU A 269 -16.58 5.22 -9.86
N SER A 270 -17.44 6.23 -9.86
CA SER A 270 -18.88 6.05 -9.55
C SER A 270 -19.72 5.65 -10.77
N ASN A 271 -19.14 5.55 -11.98
CA ASN A 271 -19.88 5.17 -13.16
C ASN A 271 -20.28 3.68 -13.09
N PRO A 272 -21.58 3.36 -13.15
CA PRO A 272 -22.02 1.97 -13.09
C PRO A 272 -21.53 1.16 -14.29
N VAL A 273 -21.06 -0.06 -14.03
CA VAL A 273 -20.61 -1.03 -15.03
C VAL A 273 -21.70 -2.08 -15.21
N ARG A 274 -22.05 -2.40 -16.48
CA ARG A 274 -22.97 -3.47 -16.79
C ARG A 274 -22.35 -4.82 -16.53
N LYS A 275 -23.04 -5.71 -15.82
CA LYS A 275 -22.64 -7.10 -15.50
C LYS A 275 -23.77 -8.05 -15.88
N GLN A 276 -23.43 -9.18 -16.46
CA GLN A 276 -24.36 -10.19 -16.96
C GLN A 276 -23.98 -11.59 -16.45
N ALA A 277 -24.77 -12.60 -16.79
CA ALA A 277 -24.49 -13.98 -16.40
C ALA A 277 -23.03 -14.40 -16.70
N LYS A 278 -22.40 -15.05 -15.76
CA LYS A 278 -20.98 -15.47 -15.68
C LYS A 278 -20.00 -14.37 -15.24
N ASP A 279 -20.39 -13.09 -15.16
CA ASP A 279 -19.54 -12.05 -14.62
C ASP A 279 -19.38 -12.14 -13.10
N LYS A 280 -18.28 -11.61 -12.60
CA LYS A 280 -18.02 -11.52 -11.15
C LYS A 280 -18.59 -10.23 -10.58
N LEU A 281 -19.22 -10.33 -9.42
CA LEU A 281 -19.59 -9.21 -8.55
C LEU A 281 -18.65 -9.20 -7.35
N ILE A 282 -18.19 -8.02 -7.00
CA ILE A 282 -17.24 -7.81 -5.91
C ILE A 282 -18.00 -7.36 -4.67
N GLY A 283 -17.74 -8.00 -3.55
CA GLY A 283 -18.32 -7.63 -2.27
C GLY A 283 -18.12 -6.15 -1.95
N GLY A 284 -19.15 -5.47 -1.44
CA GLY A 284 -19.09 -4.04 -1.15
C GLY A 284 -19.55 -3.12 -2.29
N SER A 285 -19.62 -3.61 -3.54
CA SER A 285 -20.19 -2.85 -4.67
C SER A 285 -21.69 -2.64 -4.49
N ILE A 286 -22.25 -1.64 -5.15
CA ILE A 286 -23.69 -1.31 -5.04
C ILE A 286 -24.37 -1.58 -6.37
N VAL A 287 -25.42 -2.40 -6.36
CA VAL A 287 -26.28 -2.63 -7.54
C VAL A 287 -27.15 -1.40 -7.74
N THR A 288 -26.95 -0.69 -8.84
CA THR A 288 -27.71 0.56 -9.14
C THR A 288 -29.00 0.28 -9.89
N ASP A 289 -29.03 -0.78 -10.69
CA ASP A 289 -30.20 -1.18 -11.47
C ASP A 289 -30.17 -2.69 -11.75
N GLY A 290 -31.34 -3.33 -11.82
CA GLY A 290 -31.51 -4.74 -12.07
C GLY A 290 -31.54 -5.62 -10.82
N THR A 291 -31.62 -6.93 -11.04
CA THR A 291 -31.63 -7.96 -9.98
C THR A 291 -30.90 -9.19 -10.49
N VAL A 292 -30.07 -9.79 -9.63
CA VAL A 292 -29.31 -10.99 -9.98
C VAL A 292 -29.43 -12.09 -8.93
N LYS A 293 -29.41 -13.34 -9.41
CA LYS A 293 -29.04 -14.51 -8.58
C LYS A 293 -27.58 -14.83 -8.83
N ALA A 294 -26.81 -14.92 -7.77
CA ALA A 294 -25.37 -15.13 -7.85
C ALA A 294 -24.94 -16.22 -6.87
N GLN A 295 -23.82 -16.87 -7.19
CA GLN A 295 -23.19 -17.86 -6.34
C GLN A 295 -21.95 -17.28 -5.66
N VAL A 296 -21.83 -17.46 -4.36
CA VAL A 296 -20.66 -17.03 -3.56
C VAL A 296 -19.42 -17.76 -4.05
N THR A 297 -18.35 -17.00 -4.35
CA THR A 297 -17.09 -17.52 -4.88
C THR A 297 -15.93 -17.40 -3.90
N ALA A 298 -15.97 -16.45 -2.96
CA ALA A 298 -14.93 -16.27 -1.95
C ALA A 298 -15.53 -15.73 -0.66
N VAL A 299 -14.97 -16.10 0.49
CA VAL A 299 -15.42 -15.70 1.83
C VAL A 299 -14.22 -15.31 2.72
N GLY A 300 -14.43 -14.48 3.72
CA GLY A 300 -13.40 -14.11 4.71
C GLY A 300 -12.18 -13.46 4.05
N ASP A 301 -10.99 -14.00 4.36
CA ASP A 301 -9.70 -13.46 3.91
C ASP A 301 -9.43 -13.70 2.40
N ASP A 302 -10.19 -14.58 1.75
CA ASP A 302 -10.06 -14.87 0.32
C ASP A 302 -10.81 -13.87 -0.56
N THR A 303 -11.58 -12.95 0.01
CA THR A 303 -12.30 -11.92 -0.75
C THR A 303 -11.33 -10.90 -1.34
N ILE A 304 -11.72 -10.30 -2.47
CA ILE A 304 -10.92 -9.27 -3.17
C ILE A 304 -10.61 -8.09 -2.23
N ILE A 305 -11.59 -7.63 -1.45
CA ILE A 305 -11.38 -6.54 -0.49
C ILE A 305 -10.38 -6.95 0.60
N ALA A 306 -10.50 -8.16 1.15
CA ALA A 306 -9.53 -8.65 2.14
C ALA A 306 -8.11 -8.74 1.55
N GLY A 307 -7.98 -9.20 0.31
CA GLY A 307 -6.72 -9.21 -0.43
C GLY A 307 -6.11 -7.81 -0.58
N ILE A 308 -6.91 -6.81 -0.94
CA ILE A 308 -6.50 -5.40 -1.03
C ILE A 308 -6.01 -4.89 0.32
N ILE A 309 -6.79 -5.12 1.39
CA ILE A 309 -6.44 -4.72 2.76
C ILE A 309 -5.11 -5.33 3.18
N ASN A 310 -4.92 -6.63 2.93
CA ASN A 310 -3.70 -7.34 3.29
C ASN A 310 -2.49 -6.82 2.52
N MET A 311 -2.62 -6.52 1.22
CA MET A 311 -1.54 -5.87 0.45
C MET A 311 -1.15 -4.52 1.04
N VAL A 312 -2.13 -3.67 1.39
CA VAL A 312 -1.85 -2.35 1.97
C VAL A 312 -1.20 -2.47 3.35
N LYS A 313 -1.66 -3.40 4.20
CA LYS A 313 -1.02 -3.68 5.50
C LYS A 313 0.43 -4.16 5.34
N GLN A 314 0.69 -5.07 4.40
CA GLN A 314 2.05 -5.53 4.09
C GLN A 314 2.93 -4.37 3.60
N ALA A 315 2.40 -3.53 2.69
CA ALA A 315 3.14 -2.37 2.20
C ALA A 315 3.50 -1.38 3.31
N GLN A 316 2.63 -1.18 4.30
CA GLN A 316 2.92 -0.32 5.45
C GLN A 316 3.96 -0.92 6.40
N GLY A 317 4.07 -2.24 6.49
CA GLY A 317 5.04 -2.94 7.34
C GLY A 317 6.48 -2.89 6.80
N GLU A 318 6.69 -2.56 5.53
CA GLU A 318 8.03 -2.46 4.96
C GLU A 318 8.62 -1.06 5.12
N LYS A 319 9.91 -1.02 5.51
CA LYS A 319 10.66 0.24 5.63
C LYS A 319 11.36 0.57 4.31
N PRO A 320 10.97 1.65 3.62
CA PRO A 320 11.66 2.08 2.41
C PRO A 320 13.09 2.57 2.72
N PRO A 321 13.97 2.66 1.72
CA PRO A 321 15.35 3.07 1.89
C PRO A 321 15.52 4.41 2.62
N VAL A 322 14.66 5.38 2.35
CA VAL A 322 14.69 6.70 3.01
C VAL A 322 14.42 6.59 4.51
N GLN A 323 13.54 5.69 4.94
CA GLN A 323 13.28 5.47 6.37
C GLN A 323 14.46 4.76 7.05
N LYS A 324 15.09 3.78 6.39
CA LYS A 324 16.30 3.13 6.91
C LYS A 324 17.43 4.14 7.14
N LEU A 325 17.58 5.12 6.23
CA LEU A 325 18.53 6.21 6.38
C LEU A 325 18.18 7.10 7.58
N ALA A 326 16.92 7.50 7.74
CA ALA A 326 16.46 8.28 8.87
C ALA A 326 16.71 7.55 10.21
N ASP A 327 16.39 6.25 10.29
CA ASP A 327 16.65 5.42 11.47
C ASP A 327 18.14 5.35 11.84
N LYS A 328 19.04 5.26 10.83
CA LYS A 328 20.49 5.28 11.03
C LYS A 328 20.97 6.62 11.59
N ILE A 329 20.50 7.73 11.02
CA ILE A 329 20.83 9.07 11.49
C ILE A 329 20.33 9.27 12.93
N SER A 330 19.11 8.84 13.25
CA SER A 330 18.54 8.90 14.61
C SER A 330 19.39 8.18 15.65
N GLY A 331 19.95 7.03 15.28
CA GLY A 331 20.82 6.25 16.18
C GLY A 331 22.13 6.96 16.55
N ILE A 332 22.63 7.87 15.70
CA ILE A 332 23.83 8.68 15.95
C ILE A 332 23.44 9.99 16.64
N PHE A 333 22.28 10.51 16.37
CA PHE A 333 21.81 11.82 16.82
C PHE A 333 21.68 11.90 18.36
N VAL A 334 21.12 10.90 19.02
CA VAL A 334 20.93 10.90 20.47
C VAL A 334 22.26 10.98 21.24
N PRO A 335 23.27 10.15 20.99
CA PRO A 335 24.59 10.30 21.59
C PRO A 335 25.27 11.66 21.31
N LEU A 336 25.10 12.17 20.08
CA LEU A 336 25.65 13.50 19.70
C LEU A 336 25.03 14.60 20.54
N VAL A 337 23.70 14.59 20.68
CA VAL A 337 22.99 15.60 21.49
C VAL A 337 23.39 15.55 22.95
N VAL A 338 23.54 14.35 23.53
CA VAL A 338 24.04 14.21 24.91
C VAL A 338 25.45 14.82 25.02
N GLY A 339 26.33 14.57 24.05
CA GLY A 339 27.65 15.19 24.01
C GLY A 339 27.59 16.74 23.94
N ILE A 340 26.74 17.29 23.09
CA ILE A 340 26.53 18.75 22.97
C ILE A 340 26.00 19.31 24.30
N ALA A 341 25.03 18.63 24.94
CA ALA A 341 24.48 19.07 26.24
C ALA A 341 25.54 19.10 27.33
N VAL A 342 26.42 18.10 27.39
CA VAL A 342 27.56 18.05 28.34
C VAL A 342 28.56 19.19 28.04
N VAL A 343 28.93 19.40 26.79
CA VAL A 343 29.83 20.50 26.40
C VAL A 343 29.22 21.87 26.76
N ALA A 344 27.92 22.04 26.49
CA ALA A 344 27.19 23.27 26.85
C ALA A 344 27.11 23.45 28.36
N LEU A 345 26.90 22.36 29.13
CA LEU A 345 26.92 22.41 30.60
C LEU A 345 28.25 22.93 31.11
N ILE A 346 29.36 22.31 30.67
CA ILE A 346 30.70 22.67 31.11
C ILE A 346 31.05 24.09 30.66
N GLY A 347 30.83 24.44 29.40
CA GLY A 347 31.12 25.75 28.83
C GLY A 347 30.36 26.89 29.50
N ASN A 348 29.05 26.71 29.72
CA ASN A 348 28.23 27.73 30.43
C ASN A 348 28.62 27.81 31.89
N TRP A 349 28.94 26.69 32.55
CA TRP A 349 29.39 26.72 33.96
C TRP A 349 30.70 27.50 34.11
N ILE A 350 31.67 27.26 33.27
CA ILE A 350 32.95 28.00 33.30
C ILE A 350 32.72 29.47 33.00
N TYR A 351 31.87 29.82 32.03
CA TYR A 351 31.65 31.21 31.63
C TYR A 351 30.84 32.02 32.62
N PHE A 352 29.69 31.48 33.12
CA PHE A 352 28.79 32.17 34.02
C PHE A 352 29.11 31.98 35.50
N GLN A 353 30.00 31.04 35.86
CA GLN A 353 30.29 30.59 37.24
C GLN A 353 29.01 30.26 38.05
N ASN A 354 27.93 29.89 37.34
CA ASN A 354 26.64 29.53 37.88
C ASN A 354 26.17 28.22 37.31
N PHE A 355 26.17 27.20 38.18
CA PHE A 355 25.81 25.80 37.80
C PHE A 355 24.33 25.68 37.43
N THR A 356 23.43 26.43 38.08
CA THR A 356 21.99 26.42 37.78
C THR A 356 21.72 26.87 36.36
N ILE A 357 22.31 28.01 35.91
CA ILE A 357 22.16 28.47 34.53
C ILE A 357 22.69 27.47 33.56
N ALA A 358 23.85 26.88 33.81
CA ALA A 358 24.48 25.89 32.91
C ALA A 358 23.62 24.63 32.82
N LEU A 359 23.08 24.15 33.94
CA LEU A 359 22.23 22.98 33.99
C LEU A 359 20.92 23.18 33.25
N MET A 360 20.22 24.34 33.44
CA MET A 360 18.97 24.62 32.76
C MET A 360 19.13 24.73 31.24
N ARG A 361 20.24 25.32 30.76
CA ARG A 361 20.57 25.36 29.32
C ARG A 361 20.86 23.96 28.77
N SER A 362 21.54 23.12 29.51
CA SER A 362 21.80 21.74 29.15
C SER A 362 20.50 20.92 29.07
N ILE A 363 19.61 21.06 30.07
CA ILE A 363 18.28 20.43 30.05
C ILE A 363 17.47 20.93 28.84
N ALA A 364 17.49 22.24 28.54
CA ALA A 364 16.81 22.77 27.37
C ALA A 364 17.29 22.12 26.06
N ILE A 365 18.62 21.92 25.91
CA ILE A 365 19.19 21.19 24.76
C ILE A 365 18.67 19.76 24.71
N LEU A 366 18.68 19.01 25.80
CA LEU A 366 18.21 17.62 25.84
C LEU A 366 16.74 17.50 25.42
N VAL A 367 15.90 18.43 25.87
CA VAL A 367 14.46 18.42 25.59
C VAL A 367 14.13 18.80 24.16
N ILE A 368 14.68 19.95 23.68
CA ILE A 368 14.37 20.45 22.34
C ILE A 368 14.93 19.58 21.24
N ALA A 369 16.03 18.88 21.50
CA ALA A 369 16.68 18.00 20.54
C ALA A 369 16.02 16.62 20.40
N CYS A 370 14.84 16.39 21.01
CA CYS A 370 14.12 15.15 20.77
C CYS A 370 13.79 14.96 19.28
N PRO A 371 14.23 13.87 18.62
CA PRO A 371 13.93 13.62 17.23
C PRO A 371 12.54 12.96 17.02
N CYS A 372 11.52 13.30 17.85
CA CYS A 372 10.20 12.69 17.82
C CYS A 372 9.55 12.80 16.44
N ALA A 373 9.56 13.99 15.88
CA ALA A 373 9.03 14.29 14.56
C ALA A 373 9.66 13.45 13.43
N MET A 374 10.90 13.00 13.57
CA MET A 374 11.57 12.16 12.58
C MET A 374 10.97 10.76 12.51
N GLY A 375 10.52 10.20 13.64
CA GLY A 375 9.84 8.92 13.72
C GLY A 375 8.53 8.90 12.90
N LEU A 376 7.79 10.01 12.90
CA LEU A 376 6.52 10.19 12.20
C LEU A 376 6.70 10.59 10.72
N ALA A 377 7.79 11.26 10.37
CA ALA A 377 8.01 11.90 9.06
C ALA A 377 7.75 10.98 7.85
N THR A 378 8.22 9.74 7.91
CA THR A 378 8.10 8.76 6.82
C THR A 378 6.80 7.95 6.91
N PRO A 379 6.44 7.32 8.05
CA PRO A 379 5.23 6.50 8.14
C PRO A 379 3.94 7.27 7.81
N ALA A 380 3.82 8.52 8.27
CA ALA A 380 2.63 9.33 8.00
C ALA A 380 2.45 9.62 6.49
N ALA A 381 3.51 10.02 5.80
CA ALA A 381 3.45 10.28 4.37
C ALA A 381 3.16 9.00 3.55
N ILE A 382 3.77 7.86 3.92
CA ILE A 382 3.52 6.57 3.29
C ILE A 382 2.07 6.13 3.49
N ALA A 383 1.55 6.22 4.72
CA ALA A 383 0.17 5.83 5.02
C ALA A 383 -0.83 6.63 4.18
N VAL A 384 -0.63 7.96 4.06
CA VAL A 384 -1.45 8.82 3.20
C VAL A 384 -1.28 8.44 1.72
N GLY A 385 -0.04 8.25 1.25
CA GLY A 385 0.26 7.89 -0.14
C GLY A 385 -0.39 6.57 -0.54
N LEU A 386 -0.21 5.51 0.25
CA LEU A 386 -0.81 4.20 0.03
C LEU A 386 -2.34 4.23 0.14
N GLY A 387 -2.88 4.98 1.12
CA GLY A 387 -4.32 5.13 1.30
C GLY A 387 -4.97 5.82 0.10
N ARG A 388 -4.34 6.89 -0.39
CA ARG A 388 -4.81 7.58 -1.59
C ARG A 388 -4.70 6.71 -2.85
N ALA A 389 -3.60 5.97 -2.98
CA ALA A 389 -3.42 5.02 -4.08
C ALA A 389 -4.52 3.96 -4.09
N ALA A 390 -4.74 3.30 -2.96
CA ALA A 390 -5.76 2.26 -2.82
C ALA A 390 -7.17 2.78 -3.12
N LYS A 391 -7.52 3.98 -2.62
CA LYS A 391 -8.80 4.66 -2.92
C LYS A 391 -9.01 4.90 -4.42
N ASN A 392 -7.92 5.05 -5.18
CA ASN A 392 -7.97 5.26 -6.63
C ASN A 392 -7.68 3.97 -7.42
N GLY A 393 -7.78 2.81 -6.79
CA GLY A 393 -7.58 1.52 -7.45
C GLY A 393 -6.13 1.26 -7.86
N ILE A 394 -5.15 1.82 -7.15
CA ILE A 394 -3.72 1.58 -7.34
C ILE A 394 -3.19 0.89 -6.08
N LEU A 395 -2.79 -0.37 -6.19
CA LEU A 395 -2.33 -1.17 -5.07
C LEU A 395 -0.81 -1.33 -5.12
N PHE A 396 -0.12 -0.79 -4.14
CA PHE A 396 1.30 -1.00 -3.93
C PHE A 396 1.52 -2.19 -2.99
N ARG A 397 2.33 -3.14 -3.39
CA ARG A 397 2.65 -4.31 -2.59
C ARG A 397 3.65 -4.01 -1.47
N ASN A 398 4.50 -3.00 -1.66
CA ASN A 398 5.45 -2.55 -0.66
C ASN A 398 5.71 -1.03 -0.74
N ALA A 399 6.12 -0.44 0.38
CA ALA A 399 6.43 0.98 0.45
C ALA A 399 7.69 1.36 -0.35
N THR A 400 8.60 0.40 -0.56
CA THR A 400 9.79 0.60 -1.39
C THR A 400 9.42 0.92 -2.83
N SER A 401 8.43 0.22 -3.40
CA SER A 401 7.95 0.50 -4.76
C SER A 401 7.40 1.92 -4.90
N LEU A 402 6.68 2.42 -3.88
CA LEU A 402 6.20 3.79 -3.88
C LEU A 402 7.36 4.81 -3.95
N GLU A 403 8.46 4.56 -3.23
CA GLU A 403 9.66 5.39 -3.28
C GLU A 403 10.38 5.27 -4.63
N MET A 404 10.48 4.05 -5.19
CA MET A 404 11.24 3.80 -6.42
C MET A 404 10.65 4.46 -7.66
N PHE A 405 9.35 4.78 -7.66
CA PHE A 405 8.72 5.50 -8.77
C PHE A 405 9.39 6.84 -9.10
N LYS A 406 10.00 7.50 -8.11
CA LYS A 406 10.74 8.77 -8.34
C LYS A 406 11.91 8.62 -9.32
N ASN A 407 12.48 7.41 -9.42
CA ASN A 407 13.69 7.11 -10.19
C ASN A 407 13.37 6.59 -11.60
N ILE A 408 12.12 6.27 -11.91
CA ILE A 408 11.74 5.69 -13.21
C ILE A 408 11.98 6.69 -14.32
N THR A 409 12.82 6.28 -15.29
CA THR A 409 13.18 7.07 -16.48
C THR A 409 12.73 6.42 -17.78
N GLN A 410 12.31 5.15 -17.73
CA GLN A 410 11.76 4.44 -18.86
C GLN A 410 10.65 3.46 -18.44
N VAL A 411 9.67 3.27 -19.34
CA VAL A 411 8.56 2.32 -19.14
C VAL A 411 8.51 1.38 -20.31
N VAL A 412 8.59 0.09 -20.02
CA VAL A 412 8.45 -1.00 -21.00
C VAL A 412 7.00 -1.48 -20.94
N PHE A 413 6.36 -1.53 -22.10
CA PHE A 413 5.00 -2.05 -22.26
C PHE A 413 5.03 -3.39 -23.00
N ASP A 414 4.33 -4.39 -22.48
CA ASP A 414 3.90 -5.49 -23.31
C ASP A 414 2.83 -5.02 -24.27
N LYS A 415 2.61 -5.75 -25.37
CA LYS A 415 1.62 -5.40 -26.39
C LYS A 415 0.23 -5.91 -25.99
N THR A 416 0.07 -7.23 -25.97
CA THR A 416 -1.23 -7.91 -25.91
C THR A 416 -1.82 -7.84 -24.52
N GLY A 417 -3.10 -7.42 -24.40
CA GLY A 417 -3.76 -7.26 -23.10
C GLY A 417 -3.27 -6.05 -22.28
N THR A 418 -2.18 -5.40 -22.69
CA THR A 418 -1.59 -4.23 -22.03
C THR A 418 -1.88 -2.94 -22.81
N LEU A 419 -1.21 -2.70 -23.93
CA LEU A 419 -1.51 -1.56 -24.81
C LEU A 419 -2.77 -1.80 -25.63
N THR A 420 -3.14 -3.06 -25.81
CA THR A 420 -4.35 -3.51 -26.48
C THR A 420 -5.31 -4.15 -25.48
N THR A 421 -6.57 -4.30 -25.88
CA THR A 421 -7.61 -4.90 -25.03
C THR A 421 -7.51 -6.43 -24.93
N GLY A 422 -6.69 -7.08 -25.79
CA GLY A 422 -6.68 -8.52 -25.99
C GLY A 422 -7.91 -9.04 -26.75
N LYS A 423 -8.81 -8.15 -27.15
CA LYS A 423 -9.91 -8.46 -28.07
C LYS A 423 -9.50 -8.18 -29.49
N PHE A 424 -9.72 -9.16 -30.35
CA PHE A 424 -9.50 -8.98 -31.77
C PHE A 424 -10.75 -8.40 -32.40
N VAL A 425 -10.55 -7.52 -33.36
CA VAL A 425 -11.62 -6.97 -34.23
C VAL A 425 -11.25 -7.24 -35.67
N ILE A 426 -12.24 -7.45 -36.54
CA ILE A 426 -12.01 -7.66 -37.94
C ILE A 426 -11.47 -6.36 -38.55
N ALA A 427 -10.24 -6.40 -39.06
CA ALA A 427 -9.57 -5.25 -39.64
C ALA A 427 -9.91 -5.14 -41.13
N ASN A 428 -9.88 -6.28 -41.84
CA ASN A 428 -10.16 -6.38 -43.26
C ASN A 428 -10.59 -7.81 -43.60
N TRP A 429 -11.28 -7.98 -44.71
CA TRP A 429 -11.63 -9.27 -45.27
C TRP A 429 -11.90 -9.14 -46.78
N GLN A 430 -11.66 -10.18 -47.51
CA GLN A 430 -11.84 -10.17 -48.96
C GLN A 430 -12.29 -11.53 -49.48
N LEU A 431 -13.12 -11.53 -50.50
CA LEU A 431 -13.51 -12.71 -51.22
C LEU A 431 -12.45 -13.01 -52.30
N ALA A 432 -12.01 -14.27 -52.36
CA ALA A 432 -11.07 -14.76 -53.37
C ALA A 432 -11.78 -15.17 -54.68
N ILE A 433 -13.08 -15.53 -54.61
CA ILE A 433 -13.90 -16.00 -55.75
C ILE A 433 -15.14 -15.10 -55.87
N GLY A 434 -15.40 -14.56 -57.09
CA GLY A 434 -16.50 -13.63 -57.34
C GLY A 434 -17.93 -14.21 -57.27
N ASN A 435 -18.10 -15.52 -57.13
CA ASN A 435 -19.40 -16.19 -57.15
C ASN A 435 -20.05 -16.38 -55.76
N ILE A 436 -19.41 -15.95 -54.68
CA ILE A 436 -19.97 -16.03 -53.34
C ILE A 436 -20.40 -14.64 -52.86
N GLN A 437 -21.65 -14.56 -52.35
CA GLN A 437 -22.16 -13.33 -51.82
C GLN A 437 -21.51 -13.02 -50.44
N LYS A 438 -21.35 -11.74 -50.14
CA LYS A 438 -20.74 -11.26 -48.90
C LYS A 438 -21.41 -11.86 -47.63
N GLU A 439 -22.71 -11.96 -47.65
CA GLU A 439 -23.49 -12.48 -46.55
C GLU A 439 -23.31 -14.00 -46.38
N GLU A 440 -23.15 -14.73 -47.46
CA GLU A 440 -22.84 -16.17 -47.41
C GLU A 440 -21.44 -16.43 -46.85
N PHE A 441 -20.43 -15.63 -47.21
CA PHE A 441 -19.08 -15.71 -46.65
C PHE A 441 -19.07 -15.48 -45.13
N LYS A 442 -19.74 -14.42 -44.67
CA LYS A 442 -19.86 -14.14 -43.25
C LYS A 442 -20.58 -15.25 -42.47
N ARG A 443 -21.66 -15.80 -43.06
CA ARG A 443 -22.41 -16.91 -42.51
C ARG A 443 -21.54 -18.18 -42.37
N ILE A 444 -20.73 -18.49 -43.39
CA ILE A 444 -19.79 -19.62 -43.33
C ILE A 444 -18.77 -19.42 -42.25
N ALA A 445 -18.12 -18.24 -42.22
CA ALA A 445 -17.10 -17.92 -41.20
C ALA A 445 -17.68 -17.97 -39.78
N TYR A 446 -18.84 -17.36 -39.54
CA TYR A 446 -19.52 -17.42 -38.23
C TYR A 446 -19.84 -18.85 -37.82
N SER A 447 -20.46 -19.64 -38.76
CA SER A 447 -20.89 -20.99 -38.44
C SER A 447 -19.74 -21.96 -38.12
N LEU A 448 -18.54 -21.72 -38.67
CA LEU A 448 -17.32 -22.48 -38.35
C LEU A 448 -16.67 -22.00 -37.02
N GLU A 449 -16.42 -20.71 -36.92
CA GLU A 449 -15.62 -20.13 -35.83
C GLU A 449 -16.35 -20.09 -34.48
N LYS A 450 -17.68 -20.17 -34.49
CA LYS A 450 -18.53 -20.24 -33.30
C LYS A 450 -18.16 -21.40 -32.35
N TYR A 451 -17.61 -22.50 -32.90
CA TYR A 451 -17.27 -23.71 -32.16
C TYR A 451 -15.81 -23.76 -31.70
N SER A 452 -14.99 -22.76 -32.08
CA SER A 452 -13.61 -22.67 -31.62
C SER A 452 -13.46 -21.81 -30.36
N ASN A 453 -12.56 -22.20 -29.49
CA ASN A 453 -12.17 -21.40 -28.32
C ASN A 453 -11.04 -20.41 -28.60
N HIS A 454 -10.51 -20.41 -29.83
CA HIS A 454 -9.43 -19.49 -30.20
C HIS A 454 -9.88 -18.04 -30.14
N PRO A 455 -9.08 -17.10 -29.59
CA PRO A 455 -9.48 -15.67 -29.46
C PRO A 455 -9.90 -15.03 -30.81
N ILE A 456 -9.19 -15.35 -31.88
CA ILE A 456 -9.53 -14.86 -33.23
C ILE A 456 -10.91 -15.39 -33.67
N ALA A 457 -11.16 -16.67 -33.46
CA ALA A 457 -12.42 -17.29 -33.82
C ALA A 457 -13.61 -16.67 -33.06
N LYS A 458 -13.42 -16.43 -31.76
CA LYS A 458 -14.45 -15.76 -30.94
C LYS A 458 -14.78 -14.38 -31.45
N SER A 459 -13.79 -13.60 -31.87
CA SER A 459 -14.05 -12.25 -32.38
C SER A 459 -14.79 -12.28 -33.72
N VAL A 460 -14.45 -13.21 -34.61
CA VAL A 460 -15.19 -13.39 -35.89
C VAL A 460 -16.64 -13.81 -35.61
N ALA A 461 -16.84 -14.73 -34.68
CA ALA A 461 -18.16 -15.20 -34.27
C ALA A 461 -19.01 -14.12 -33.57
N GLU A 462 -18.39 -13.23 -32.77
CA GLU A 462 -19.11 -12.14 -32.11
C GLU A 462 -19.51 -11.05 -33.11
N GLU A 463 -18.60 -10.64 -34.00
CA GLU A 463 -18.82 -9.54 -34.93
C GLU A 463 -19.79 -9.92 -36.06
N TRP A 464 -19.72 -11.17 -36.53
CA TRP A 464 -20.59 -11.67 -37.64
C TRP A 464 -21.71 -12.59 -37.15
N LYS A 465 -22.15 -12.41 -35.91
CA LYS A 465 -23.24 -13.20 -35.33
C LYS A 465 -24.48 -13.16 -36.28
N SER A 466 -24.90 -14.33 -36.77
CA SER A 466 -26.04 -14.50 -37.66
C SER A 466 -27.08 -15.41 -37.03
N GLY A 467 -28.36 -15.12 -37.28
CA GLY A 467 -29.48 -16.01 -36.91
C GLY A 467 -29.63 -17.21 -37.88
N ASP A 468 -29.03 -17.12 -39.08
CA ASP A 468 -29.05 -18.18 -40.09
C ASP A 468 -27.70 -18.91 -40.08
N GLU A 469 -27.65 -20.08 -39.48
CA GLU A 469 -26.45 -20.88 -39.30
C GLU A 469 -26.44 -22.07 -40.26
N ILE A 470 -25.24 -22.47 -40.73
CA ILE A 470 -25.07 -23.73 -41.44
C ILE A 470 -25.16 -24.87 -40.45
N LYS A 471 -26.00 -25.87 -40.77
CA LYS A 471 -26.06 -27.10 -39.95
C LYS A 471 -24.96 -28.06 -40.40
N TRP A 472 -24.13 -28.43 -39.46
CA TRP A 472 -23.02 -29.33 -39.69
C TRP A 472 -23.43 -30.79 -39.46
N ASN A 473 -23.05 -31.70 -40.36
CA ASN A 473 -23.07 -33.12 -40.13
C ASN A 473 -21.90 -33.54 -39.23
N LYS A 474 -20.70 -32.92 -39.47
CA LYS A 474 -19.51 -33.11 -38.64
C LYS A 474 -18.76 -31.79 -38.51
N ILE A 475 -18.27 -31.45 -37.29
CA ILE A 475 -17.38 -30.30 -37.06
C ILE A 475 -16.32 -30.71 -36.08
N GLU A 476 -15.07 -30.37 -36.33
CA GLU A 476 -13.92 -30.68 -35.49
C GLU A 476 -12.85 -29.58 -35.56
N GLU A 477 -12.14 -29.35 -34.45
CA GLU A 477 -10.99 -28.45 -34.39
C GLU A 477 -9.71 -29.27 -34.57
N ILE A 478 -8.90 -28.94 -35.57
CA ILE A 478 -7.63 -29.61 -35.85
C ILE A 478 -6.48 -28.69 -35.40
N LYS A 479 -5.74 -29.15 -34.41
CA LYS A 479 -4.64 -28.39 -33.79
C LYS A 479 -3.63 -27.94 -34.84
N GLY A 480 -3.38 -26.62 -34.90
CA GLY A 480 -2.43 -25.99 -35.82
C GLY A 480 -2.96 -25.73 -37.22
N LEU A 481 -4.14 -26.20 -37.55
CA LEU A 481 -4.83 -25.92 -38.83
C LEU A 481 -6.01 -25.00 -38.60
N GLY A 482 -6.99 -25.34 -37.79
CA GLY A 482 -8.21 -24.58 -37.55
C GLY A 482 -9.45 -25.47 -37.51
N MET A 483 -10.61 -24.90 -37.81
CA MET A 483 -11.90 -25.59 -37.82
C MET A 483 -12.15 -26.30 -39.15
N LYS A 484 -12.57 -27.55 -39.11
CA LYS A 484 -13.02 -28.35 -40.25
C LYS A 484 -14.46 -28.74 -40.03
N ALA A 485 -15.33 -28.58 -41.05
CA ALA A 485 -16.71 -29.03 -40.98
C ALA A 485 -17.19 -29.58 -42.30
N VAL A 486 -18.22 -30.42 -42.20
CA VAL A 486 -18.95 -30.97 -43.37
C VAL A 486 -20.43 -30.67 -43.12
N ASP A 487 -21.10 -30.05 -44.12
CA ASP A 487 -22.53 -29.75 -44.05
C ASP A 487 -23.40 -30.98 -44.33
N MET A 488 -24.73 -30.81 -44.30
CA MET A 488 -25.67 -31.89 -44.55
C MET A 488 -25.68 -32.35 -46.01
N ASP A 489 -25.19 -31.52 -46.94
CA ASP A 489 -25.09 -31.79 -48.38
C ASP A 489 -23.74 -32.42 -48.75
N GLY A 490 -22.85 -32.63 -47.80
CA GLY A 490 -21.55 -33.25 -48.00
C GLY A 490 -20.43 -32.28 -48.42
N ASN A 491 -20.67 -30.95 -48.42
CA ASN A 491 -19.62 -29.98 -48.68
C ASN A 491 -18.68 -29.85 -47.49
N GLU A 492 -17.37 -29.82 -47.78
CA GLU A 492 -16.29 -29.65 -46.81
C GLU A 492 -15.92 -28.18 -46.67
N TYR A 493 -15.78 -27.68 -45.43
CA TYR A 493 -15.40 -26.32 -45.09
C TYR A 493 -14.24 -26.32 -44.12
N TRP A 494 -13.37 -25.31 -44.30
CA TRP A 494 -12.29 -25.01 -43.36
C TRP A 494 -12.26 -23.53 -43.03
N ALA A 495 -11.93 -23.22 -41.76
CA ALA A 495 -11.55 -21.89 -41.33
C ALA A 495 -10.26 -22.04 -40.47
N GLY A 496 -9.16 -21.42 -40.92
CA GLY A 496 -7.91 -21.61 -40.19
C GLY A 496 -6.72 -20.84 -40.73
N SER A 497 -5.53 -21.25 -40.21
CA SER A 497 -4.26 -20.61 -40.56
C SER A 497 -3.88 -20.82 -42.05
N PHE A 498 -2.82 -20.16 -42.48
CA PHE A 498 -2.26 -20.31 -43.83
C PHE A 498 -2.06 -21.79 -44.24
N ASN A 499 -1.78 -22.67 -43.32
CA ASN A 499 -1.58 -24.09 -43.59
C ASN A 499 -2.78 -24.77 -44.26
N VAL A 500 -4.01 -24.25 -44.06
CA VAL A 500 -5.23 -24.75 -44.71
C VAL A 500 -5.31 -24.29 -46.21
N ALA A 501 -4.69 -23.18 -46.53
CA ALA A 501 -4.73 -22.57 -47.84
C ALA A 501 -3.39 -22.63 -48.60
N LYS A 502 -2.38 -23.33 -48.07
CA LYS A 502 -1.00 -23.34 -48.57
C LYS A 502 -0.86 -23.76 -50.02
N GLU A 503 -1.73 -24.67 -50.48
CA GLU A 503 -1.75 -25.12 -51.90
C GLU A 503 -2.64 -24.25 -52.81
N LEU A 504 -3.43 -23.32 -52.19
CA LEU A 504 -4.44 -22.53 -52.89
C LEU A 504 -4.01 -21.08 -53.10
N THR A 505 -3.08 -20.57 -52.30
CA THR A 505 -2.55 -19.20 -52.41
C THR A 505 -1.10 -19.11 -51.94
N LYS A 506 -0.38 -18.07 -52.43
CA LYS A 506 0.97 -17.73 -51.95
C LYS A 506 0.96 -16.64 -50.91
N GLU A 507 -0.19 -16.04 -50.65
CA GLU A 507 -0.35 -14.95 -49.64
C GLU A 507 -0.45 -15.56 -48.26
N ASP A 508 0.64 -15.49 -47.46
CA ASP A 508 0.77 -16.12 -46.15
C ASP A 508 0.55 -15.14 -44.97
N HIS A 509 0.13 -13.91 -45.27
CA HIS A 509 0.07 -12.82 -44.28
C HIS A 509 -1.29 -12.62 -43.63
N HIS A 510 -2.35 -13.32 -44.08
CA HIS A 510 -3.69 -13.22 -43.51
C HIS A 510 -3.88 -14.11 -42.26
N ASN A 511 -4.84 -13.74 -41.40
CA ASN A 511 -5.07 -14.39 -40.14
C ASN A 511 -5.93 -15.65 -40.23
N VAL A 512 -7.02 -15.61 -40.98
CA VAL A 512 -7.95 -16.72 -41.20
C VAL A 512 -8.25 -16.88 -42.65
N TYR A 513 -8.09 -18.06 -43.17
CA TYR A 513 -8.44 -18.44 -44.54
C TYR A 513 -9.69 -19.33 -44.50
N ILE A 514 -10.68 -19.02 -45.36
CA ILE A 514 -11.90 -19.81 -45.46
C ILE A 514 -11.86 -20.57 -46.76
N VAL A 515 -11.96 -21.89 -46.70
CA VAL A 515 -11.92 -22.81 -47.86
C VAL A 515 -13.22 -23.59 -47.88
N LYS A 516 -13.79 -23.80 -49.10
CA LYS A 516 -14.96 -24.63 -49.36
C LYS A 516 -14.64 -25.60 -50.50
N ASN A 517 -14.81 -26.88 -50.27
CA ASN A 517 -14.56 -27.95 -51.26
C ASN A 517 -13.19 -27.85 -51.97
N GLY A 518 -12.13 -27.52 -51.18
CA GLY A 518 -10.77 -27.39 -51.72
C GLY A 518 -10.53 -26.09 -52.50
N GLN A 519 -11.44 -25.12 -52.48
CA GLN A 519 -11.28 -23.80 -53.10
C GLN A 519 -11.23 -22.71 -52.04
N LEU A 520 -10.26 -21.79 -52.14
CA LEU A 520 -10.17 -20.61 -51.26
C LEU A 520 -11.31 -19.66 -51.62
N ILE A 521 -12.23 -19.41 -50.69
CA ILE A 521 -13.36 -18.51 -50.87
C ILE A 521 -13.09 -17.09 -50.37
N GLY A 522 -12.14 -16.93 -49.47
CA GLY A 522 -11.70 -15.63 -48.96
C GLY A 522 -10.84 -15.74 -47.70
N TRP A 523 -10.47 -14.58 -47.19
CA TRP A 523 -9.67 -14.45 -46.01
C TRP A 523 -10.15 -13.31 -45.12
N ILE A 524 -9.75 -13.38 -43.82
CA ILE A 524 -10.09 -12.42 -42.79
C ILE A 524 -8.81 -12.01 -42.08
N ASP A 525 -8.60 -10.71 -41.94
CA ASP A 525 -7.56 -10.13 -41.11
C ASP A 525 -8.16 -9.55 -39.84
N VAL A 526 -7.56 -9.87 -38.72
CA VAL A 526 -7.93 -9.32 -37.43
C VAL A 526 -6.77 -8.50 -36.85
N LYS A 527 -7.13 -7.46 -36.15
CA LYS A 527 -6.19 -6.66 -35.37
C LYS A 527 -6.61 -6.66 -33.91
N ASP A 528 -5.63 -6.57 -33.05
CA ASP A 528 -5.85 -6.38 -31.63
C ASP A 528 -6.29 -4.94 -31.38
N GLU A 529 -7.39 -4.74 -30.67
CA GLU A 529 -7.96 -3.42 -30.43
C GLU A 529 -7.07 -2.63 -29.46
N ILE A 530 -6.60 -1.44 -29.88
CA ILE A 530 -5.78 -0.55 -29.05
C ILE A 530 -6.66 0.04 -27.95
N ARG A 531 -6.16 0.04 -26.70
CA ARG A 531 -6.87 0.68 -25.59
C ARG A 531 -7.04 2.19 -25.86
N PRO A 532 -8.24 2.76 -25.68
CA PRO A 532 -8.50 4.17 -25.98
C PRO A 532 -7.57 5.14 -25.23
N GLU A 533 -7.19 4.79 -24.00
CA GLU A 533 -6.32 5.57 -23.12
C GLU A 533 -4.83 5.45 -23.45
N ALA A 534 -4.40 4.46 -24.24
CA ALA A 534 -2.97 4.17 -24.48
C ALA A 534 -2.21 5.39 -25.03
N LYS A 535 -2.76 6.07 -26.03
CA LYS A 535 -2.13 7.25 -26.64
C LYS A 535 -1.93 8.40 -25.64
N ALA A 536 -2.92 8.65 -24.77
CA ALA A 536 -2.85 9.70 -23.76
C ALA A 536 -1.80 9.38 -22.70
N VAL A 537 -1.68 8.11 -22.30
CA VAL A 537 -0.68 7.66 -21.32
C VAL A 537 0.73 7.80 -21.87
N ILE A 538 0.98 7.38 -23.12
CA ILE A 538 2.29 7.55 -23.77
C ILE A 538 2.65 9.05 -23.88
N ALA A 539 1.72 9.90 -24.31
CA ALA A 539 1.95 11.35 -24.37
C ALA A 539 2.26 11.96 -22.99
N TYR A 540 1.59 11.49 -21.93
CA TYR A 540 1.90 11.91 -20.57
C TYR A 540 3.33 11.50 -20.16
N LEU A 541 3.77 10.28 -20.44
CA LEU A 541 5.12 9.80 -20.12
C LEU A 541 6.17 10.66 -20.82
N HIS A 542 5.97 10.98 -22.12
CA HIS A 542 6.86 11.89 -22.85
C HIS A 542 6.92 13.28 -22.24
N SER A 543 5.77 13.82 -21.77
CA SER A 543 5.73 15.12 -21.07
C SER A 543 6.55 15.17 -19.79
N LYS A 544 6.82 13.98 -19.20
CA LYS A 544 7.67 13.81 -18.00
C LYS A 544 9.11 13.37 -18.34
N ASN A 545 9.49 13.37 -19.62
CA ASN A 545 10.80 12.88 -20.14
C ASN A 545 11.05 11.40 -19.76
N ILE A 546 10.01 10.57 -19.79
CA ILE A 546 10.09 9.13 -19.55
C ILE A 546 10.04 8.43 -20.90
N LYS A 547 11.10 7.67 -21.21
CA LYS A 547 11.23 6.88 -22.45
C LYS A 547 10.22 5.74 -22.44
N THR A 548 9.61 5.48 -23.59
CA THR A 548 8.62 4.42 -23.80
C THR A 548 9.16 3.33 -24.71
N ILE A 549 9.01 2.07 -24.32
CA ILE A 549 9.55 0.91 -25.04
C ILE A 549 8.42 -0.11 -25.21
N LEU A 550 8.21 -0.58 -26.44
CA LEU A 550 7.33 -1.71 -26.72
C LEU A 550 8.15 -3.00 -26.77
N LEU A 551 7.81 -3.97 -25.90
CA LEU A 551 8.46 -5.28 -25.83
C LEU A 551 7.43 -6.37 -26.13
N SER A 552 7.58 -7.09 -27.24
CA SER A 552 6.57 -8.05 -27.70
C SER A 552 7.18 -9.29 -28.36
N GLY A 553 6.46 -10.41 -28.30
CA GLY A 553 6.77 -11.63 -29.06
C GLY A 553 6.27 -11.61 -30.50
N ASP A 554 5.48 -10.59 -30.88
CA ASP A 554 4.90 -10.48 -32.20
C ASP A 554 5.91 -10.07 -33.28
N ARG A 555 5.53 -10.27 -34.54
CA ARG A 555 6.31 -9.87 -35.71
C ARG A 555 6.62 -8.37 -35.69
N ARG A 556 7.84 -8.03 -36.07
CA ARG A 556 8.37 -6.66 -36.06
C ARG A 556 7.45 -5.65 -36.74
N ALA A 557 6.95 -5.97 -37.95
CA ALA A 557 6.08 -5.06 -38.73
C ALA A 557 4.81 -4.64 -37.96
N LYS A 558 4.16 -5.59 -37.24
CA LYS A 558 2.97 -5.29 -36.41
C LYS A 558 3.29 -4.43 -35.21
N CYS A 559 4.46 -4.66 -34.60
CA CYS A 559 4.92 -3.87 -33.46
C CYS A 559 5.30 -2.44 -33.86
N GLU A 560 5.96 -2.26 -35.01
CA GLU A 560 6.33 -0.94 -35.56
C GLU A 560 5.09 -0.12 -35.96
N GLU A 561 4.08 -0.76 -36.55
CA GLU A 561 2.80 -0.11 -36.83
C GLU A 561 2.12 0.42 -35.58
N LEU A 562 2.02 -0.41 -34.53
CA LEU A 562 1.45 0.00 -33.24
C LEU A 562 2.26 1.12 -32.59
N ALA A 563 3.59 1.00 -32.58
CA ALA A 563 4.49 2.01 -32.02
C ALA A 563 4.35 3.36 -32.74
N LYS A 564 4.21 3.35 -34.06
CA LYS A 564 3.98 4.57 -34.85
C LYS A 564 2.62 5.21 -34.52
N GLN A 565 1.56 4.40 -34.34
CA GLN A 565 0.24 4.90 -33.97
C GLN A 565 0.20 5.54 -32.59
N LEU A 566 0.94 4.97 -31.63
CA LEU A 566 1.01 5.43 -30.25
C LEU A 566 2.18 6.39 -29.97
N ASN A 567 3.10 6.59 -30.92
CA ASN A 567 4.32 7.39 -30.79
C ASN A 567 5.27 6.83 -29.71
N ILE A 568 5.53 5.51 -29.72
CA ILE A 568 6.47 4.84 -28.80
C ILE A 568 7.89 5.01 -29.32
N ASP A 569 8.86 5.28 -28.41
CA ASP A 569 10.25 5.64 -28.77
C ASP A 569 11.07 4.46 -29.31
N GLU A 570 10.87 3.25 -28.76
CA GLU A 570 11.67 2.07 -29.11
C GLU A 570 10.79 0.81 -29.22
N VAL A 571 11.13 -0.05 -30.17
CA VAL A 571 10.45 -1.33 -30.42
C VAL A 571 11.42 -2.49 -30.31
N ILE A 572 11.10 -3.45 -29.45
CA ILE A 572 11.83 -4.72 -29.28
C ILE A 572 10.81 -5.84 -29.55
N ALA A 573 10.81 -6.32 -30.78
CA ALA A 573 9.88 -7.32 -31.30
C ALA A 573 10.47 -8.72 -31.32
N GLU A 574 9.62 -9.73 -31.56
CA GLU A 574 9.99 -11.14 -31.79
C GLU A 574 10.74 -11.79 -30.61
N GLN A 575 10.37 -11.40 -29.36
CA GLN A 575 11.02 -11.88 -28.14
C GLN A 575 10.25 -13.04 -27.52
N THR A 576 10.95 -14.13 -27.23
CA THR A 576 10.41 -15.21 -26.38
C THR A 576 10.26 -14.72 -24.92
N PRO A 577 9.49 -15.42 -24.06
CA PRO A 577 9.37 -15.06 -22.65
C PRO A 577 10.72 -14.94 -21.92
N GLU A 578 11.67 -15.84 -22.22
CA GLU A 578 13.02 -15.81 -21.64
C GLU A 578 13.83 -14.60 -22.16
N GLN A 579 13.73 -14.28 -23.44
CA GLN A 579 14.37 -13.10 -24.02
C GLN A 579 13.77 -11.81 -23.47
N LYS A 580 12.43 -11.75 -23.24
CA LYS A 580 11.78 -10.61 -22.55
C LYS A 580 12.37 -10.39 -21.16
N LEU A 581 12.51 -11.47 -20.37
CA LEU A 581 13.13 -11.42 -19.04
C LEU A 581 14.54 -10.83 -19.10
N ASN A 582 15.40 -11.37 -19.98
CA ASN A 582 16.77 -10.94 -20.12
C ASN A 582 16.88 -9.48 -20.59
N LYS A 583 15.99 -9.08 -21.52
CA LYS A 583 15.97 -7.70 -22.02
C LYS A 583 15.53 -6.70 -20.97
N VAL A 584 14.51 -7.02 -20.16
CA VAL A 584 14.12 -6.19 -19.02
C VAL A 584 15.23 -6.12 -17.98
N ALA A 585 15.95 -7.21 -17.73
CA ALA A 585 17.10 -7.21 -16.82
C ALA A 585 18.22 -6.29 -17.32
N GLU A 586 18.55 -6.33 -18.62
CA GLU A 586 19.54 -5.47 -19.27
C GLU A 586 19.13 -3.98 -19.16
N LEU A 587 17.89 -3.65 -19.54
CA LEU A 587 17.36 -2.30 -19.45
C LEU A 587 17.39 -1.78 -18.00
N ASN A 588 17.01 -2.62 -17.05
CA ASN A 588 16.98 -2.28 -15.64
C ASN A 588 18.37 -2.10 -15.03
N ALA A 589 19.38 -2.80 -15.52
CA ALA A 589 20.78 -2.61 -15.12
C ALA A 589 21.34 -1.27 -15.61
N ALA A 590 20.90 -0.80 -16.78
CA ALA A 590 21.33 0.48 -17.34
C ALA A 590 20.61 1.67 -16.66
N THR A 591 19.29 1.58 -16.51
CA THR A 591 18.46 2.66 -15.92
C THR A 591 17.23 2.08 -15.21
N PRO A 592 16.75 2.71 -14.12
CA PRO A 592 15.55 2.25 -13.43
C PRO A 592 14.34 2.17 -14.36
N THR A 593 13.84 0.96 -14.52
CA THR A 593 12.82 0.60 -15.51
C THR A 593 11.53 0.15 -14.83
N ALA A 594 10.39 0.70 -15.25
CA ALA A 594 9.08 0.12 -14.98
C ALA A 594 8.67 -0.80 -16.14
N MET A 595 8.03 -1.93 -15.83
CA MET A 595 7.42 -2.80 -16.83
C MET A 595 5.93 -2.94 -16.56
N VAL A 596 5.12 -2.78 -17.61
CA VAL A 596 3.68 -2.95 -17.58
C VAL A 596 3.31 -4.17 -18.41
N GLY A 597 2.58 -5.11 -17.82
CA GLY A 597 2.16 -6.35 -18.48
C GLY A 597 0.92 -6.97 -17.84
N ASP A 598 0.29 -7.92 -18.53
CA ASP A 598 -0.93 -8.61 -18.07
C ASP A 598 -0.79 -10.14 -18.08
N GLY A 599 0.18 -10.68 -18.80
CA GLY A 599 0.29 -12.09 -19.12
C GLY A 599 1.02 -12.95 -18.09
N ILE A 600 0.73 -14.25 -18.10
CA ILE A 600 1.51 -15.28 -17.38
C ILE A 600 2.96 -15.26 -17.88
N ASN A 601 3.14 -15.01 -19.18
CA ASN A 601 4.44 -15.00 -19.85
C ASN A 601 5.33 -13.82 -19.41
N ASP A 602 4.75 -12.73 -18.91
CA ASP A 602 5.45 -11.52 -18.50
C ASP A 602 5.78 -11.50 -17.01
N ALA A 603 5.23 -12.44 -16.21
CA ALA A 603 5.41 -12.48 -14.77
C ALA A 603 6.91 -12.48 -14.33
N PRO A 604 7.81 -13.25 -14.98
CA PRO A 604 9.25 -13.19 -14.64
C PRO A 604 9.88 -11.83 -14.98
N ALA A 605 9.48 -11.22 -16.09
CA ALA A 605 9.99 -9.92 -16.52
C ALA A 605 9.46 -8.78 -15.61
N LEU A 606 8.18 -8.83 -15.20
CA LEU A 606 7.59 -7.93 -14.20
C LEU A 606 8.35 -7.98 -12.87
N ALA A 607 8.67 -9.19 -12.38
CA ALA A 607 9.43 -9.36 -11.16
C ALA A 607 10.88 -8.83 -11.25
N LYS A 608 11.45 -8.78 -12.46
CA LYS A 608 12.84 -8.35 -12.71
C LYS A 608 12.99 -6.85 -12.90
N ALA A 609 11.94 -6.15 -13.29
CA ALA A 609 11.94 -4.70 -13.42
C ALA A 609 12.16 -4.02 -12.05
N THR A 610 12.62 -2.75 -12.04
CA THR A 610 12.62 -1.93 -10.81
C THR A 610 11.21 -1.85 -10.23
N ILE A 611 10.21 -1.70 -11.10
CA ILE A 611 8.79 -1.71 -10.75
C ILE A 611 8.04 -2.50 -11.81
N GLY A 612 7.50 -3.67 -11.45
CA GLY A 612 6.53 -4.39 -12.25
C GLY A 612 5.13 -3.89 -11.94
N ILE A 613 4.39 -3.55 -12.98
CA ILE A 613 3.02 -3.05 -12.92
C ILE A 613 2.13 -4.05 -13.66
N SER A 614 1.17 -4.62 -12.94
CA SER A 614 0.16 -5.52 -13.51
C SER A 614 -1.23 -4.88 -13.46
N MET A 615 -2.08 -5.24 -14.43
CA MET A 615 -3.48 -4.85 -14.41
C MET A 615 -4.32 -5.90 -13.67
N SER A 616 -5.45 -5.51 -13.07
CA SER A 616 -6.33 -6.44 -12.34
C SER A 616 -6.94 -7.53 -13.21
N GLU A 617 -7.07 -7.27 -14.51
CA GLU A 617 -7.55 -8.24 -15.52
C GLU A 617 -6.47 -9.27 -15.88
N ALA A 618 -5.24 -9.06 -15.41
CA ALA A 618 -4.11 -9.94 -15.66
C ALA A 618 -4.25 -11.30 -14.98
N SER A 619 -3.44 -12.25 -15.40
CA SER A 619 -3.37 -13.56 -14.74
C SER A 619 -2.99 -13.44 -13.26
N GLN A 620 -3.46 -14.38 -12.45
CA GLN A 620 -3.14 -14.42 -11.02
C GLN A 620 -1.62 -14.44 -10.75
N ILE A 621 -0.86 -15.11 -11.62
CA ILE A 621 0.61 -15.18 -11.54
C ILE A 621 1.24 -13.81 -11.81
N ALA A 622 0.78 -13.07 -12.82
CA ALA A 622 1.27 -11.72 -13.12
C ALA A 622 0.93 -10.75 -11.99
N VAL A 623 -0.30 -10.81 -11.48
CA VAL A 623 -0.70 -10.02 -10.30
C VAL A 623 0.19 -10.32 -9.10
N GLN A 624 0.53 -11.60 -8.84
CA GLN A 624 1.41 -11.97 -7.72
C GLN A 624 2.86 -11.56 -7.91
N SER A 625 3.34 -11.44 -9.14
CA SER A 625 4.74 -11.09 -9.45
C SER A 625 4.98 -9.58 -9.48
N ALA A 626 3.95 -8.77 -9.72
CA ALA A 626 4.06 -7.33 -9.81
C ALA A 626 4.16 -6.66 -8.45
N GLN A 627 4.91 -5.55 -8.37
CA GLN A 627 4.99 -4.68 -7.21
C GLN A 627 3.81 -3.71 -7.12
N VAL A 628 3.17 -3.41 -8.24
CA VAL A 628 2.00 -2.53 -8.32
C VAL A 628 0.91 -3.19 -9.13
N VAL A 629 -0.32 -3.16 -8.63
CA VAL A 629 -1.50 -3.67 -9.33
C VAL A 629 -2.45 -2.51 -9.59
N LEU A 630 -2.82 -2.32 -10.86
CA LEU A 630 -3.79 -1.32 -11.28
C LEU A 630 -5.15 -2.00 -11.42
N MET A 631 -6.08 -1.67 -10.53
CA MET A 631 -7.45 -2.16 -10.57
C MET A 631 -8.20 -1.38 -11.65
N SER A 632 -9.12 -1.98 -12.35
CA SER A 632 -9.94 -1.48 -13.46
C SER A 632 -9.42 -0.22 -14.23
N GLN A 633 -9.70 -0.08 -15.50
CA GLN A 633 -9.14 1.00 -16.37
C GLN A 633 -7.60 1.08 -16.38
N GLY A 634 -6.92 0.00 -16.01
CA GLY A 634 -5.48 -0.31 -16.06
C GLY A 634 -4.55 0.84 -16.40
N LEU A 635 -4.25 1.06 -17.68
CA LEU A 635 -3.27 2.04 -18.17
C LEU A 635 -3.57 3.48 -17.73
N LYS A 636 -4.83 3.90 -17.67
CA LYS A 636 -5.22 5.26 -17.27
C LYS A 636 -4.73 5.65 -15.89
N LYS A 637 -4.43 4.68 -15.01
CA LYS A 637 -3.94 4.93 -13.66
C LYS A 637 -2.41 5.13 -13.56
N ILE A 638 -1.67 4.85 -14.63
CA ILE A 638 -0.19 4.99 -14.65
C ILE A 638 0.26 6.42 -14.33
N PRO A 639 -0.29 7.50 -14.93
CA PRO A 639 0.05 8.86 -14.58
C PRO A 639 -0.12 9.14 -13.08
N MET A 640 -1.22 8.72 -12.52
CA MET A 640 -1.52 8.91 -11.10
C MET A 640 -0.58 8.08 -10.20
N ALA A 641 -0.24 6.85 -10.58
CA ALA A 641 0.70 6.01 -9.83
C ALA A 641 2.10 6.65 -9.75
N LEU A 642 2.62 7.13 -10.89
CA LEU A 642 3.87 7.86 -10.98
C LEU A 642 3.85 9.15 -10.13
N GLY A 643 2.77 9.92 -10.26
CA GLY A 643 2.60 11.15 -9.51
C GLY A 643 2.53 10.93 -8.01
N LEU A 644 1.77 9.92 -7.56
CA LEU A 644 1.68 9.55 -6.13
C LEU A 644 3.03 9.12 -5.57
N GLY A 645 3.79 8.29 -6.28
CA GLY A 645 5.13 7.89 -5.86
C GLY A 645 6.05 9.08 -5.69
N LYS A 646 6.14 9.96 -6.70
CA LYS A 646 6.97 11.17 -6.68
C LYS A 646 6.56 12.14 -5.55
N HIS A 647 5.27 12.42 -5.41
CA HIS A 647 4.79 13.37 -4.42
C HIS A 647 4.86 12.84 -2.99
N THR A 648 4.63 11.54 -2.77
CA THR A 648 4.82 10.91 -1.46
C THR A 648 6.28 11.00 -1.04
N TYR A 649 7.22 10.67 -1.93
CA TYR A 649 8.65 10.83 -1.65
C TYR A 649 9.05 12.28 -1.34
N LEU A 650 8.54 13.25 -2.12
CA LEU A 650 8.79 14.68 -1.84
C LEU A 650 8.25 15.09 -0.47
N THR A 651 7.07 14.59 -0.09
CA THR A 651 6.48 14.87 1.23
C THR A 651 7.35 14.26 2.34
N ILE A 652 7.84 13.02 2.18
CA ILE A 652 8.79 12.40 3.12
C ILE A 652 10.04 13.28 3.26
N LYS A 653 10.62 13.71 2.14
CA LYS A 653 11.82 14.54 2.13
C LYS A 653 11.59 15.90 2.83
N GLN A 654 10.44 16.53 2.61
CA GLN A 654 10.03 17.75 3.29
C GLN A 654 9.86 17.52 4.79
N ASN A 655 9.19 16.46 5.19
CA ASN A 655 9.01 16.12 6.59
C ASN A 655 10.34 15.91 7.29
N LEU A 656 11.24 15.12 6.70
CA LEU A 656 12.58 14.90 7.24
C LEU A 656 13.38 16.21 7.32
N PHE A 657 13.30 17.06 6.29
CA PHE A 657 13.97 18.36 6.32
C PHE A 657 13.48 19.21 7.50
N TRP A 658 12.18 19.35 7.70
CA TRP A 658 11.64 20.12 8.81
C TRP A 658 11.95 19.48 10.18
N ALA A 659 11.92 18.14 10.27
CA ALA A 659 12.28 17.41 11.49
C ALA A 659 13.74 17.63 11.93
N PHE A 660 14.65 17.94 11.00
CA PHE A 660 16.04 18.26 11.31
C PHE A 660 16.31 19.77 11.42
N ALA A 661 15.70 20.57 10.55
CA ALA A 661 16.00 21.99 10.42
C ALA A 661 15.73 22.77 11.73
N TYR A 662 14.62 22.47 12.40
CA TYR A 662 14.32 23.15 13.67
C TYR A 662 15.33 22.78 14.76
N ASN A 663 15.81 21.54 14.83
CA ASN A 663 16.82 21.11 15.80
C ASN A 663 18.16 21.80 15.58
N ILE A 664 18.61 21.95 14.31
CA ILE A 664 19.85 22.65 13.96
C ILE A 664 19.83 24.10 14.45
N VAL A 665 18.69 24.75 14.42
CA VAL A 665 18.50 26.15 14.89
C VAL A 665 18.28 26.18 16.42
N ALA A 666 17.40 25.33 16.92
CA ALA A 666 16.95 25.38 18.31
C ALA A 666 18.03 24.94 19.33
N ILE A 667 18.90 23.97 18.97
CA ILE A 667 19.97 23.53 19.86
C ILE A 667 20.96 24.66 20.19
N PRO A 668 21.53 25.40 19.21
CA PRO A 668 22.37 26.58 19.55
C PRO A 668 21.62 27.63 20.34
N VAL A 669 20.37 27.96 19.98
CA VAL A 669 19.54 28.98 20.70
C VAL A 669 19.33 28.54 22.16
N ALA A 670 19.09 27.26 22.43
CA ALA A 670 19.01 26.72 23.79
C ALA A 670 20.38 26.77 24.51
N ALA A 671 21.46 26.46 23.84
CA ALA A 671 22.81 26.50 24.39
C ALA A 671 23.21 27.92 24.85
N PHE A 672 22.79 28.96 24.13
CA PHE A 672 22.98 30.35 24.50
C PHE A 672 21.97 30.90 25.53
N GLY A 673 20.94 30.07 25.90
CA GLY A 673 19.99 30.39 26.95
C GLY A 673 18.77 31.21 26.49
N PHE A 674 18.53 31.33 25.18
CA PHE A 674 17.35 32.01 24.63
C PHE A 674 16.09 31.12 24.61
N LEU A 675 16.23 29.83 24.96
CA LEU A 675 15.13 28.87 25.07
C LEU A 675 15.13 28.20 26.46
N THR A 676 13.96 28.25 27.10
CA THR A 676 13.73 27.47 28.33
C THR A 676 13.37 26.01 28.00
N PRO A 677 13.61 25.05 28.91
CA PRO A 677 13.21 23.65 28.73
C PRO A 677 11.72 23.48 28.41
N THR A 678 10.87 24.25 29.06
CA THR A 678 9.40 24.25 28.88
C THR A 678 9.01 24.69 27.47
N PHE A 679 9.57 25.80 26.99
CA PHE A 679 9.30 26.29 25.63
C PHE A 679 9.85 25.29 24.59
N GLY A 680 10.99 24.66 24.87
CA GLY A 680 11.53 23.57 24.07
C GLY A 680 10.57 22.40 23.90
N ALA A 681 9.96 21.95 25.00
CA ALA A 681 8.97 20.85 24.97
C ALA A 681 7.71 21.22 24.18
N LEU A 682 7.24 22.47 24.26
CA LEU A 682 6.10 22.96 23.49
C LEU A 682 6.39 22.97 21.98
N VAL A 683 7.54 23.54 21.58
CA VAL A 683 7.96 23.62 20.17
C VAL A 683 8.12 22.21 19.57
N MET A 684 8.68 21.29 20.34
CA MET A 684 8.80 19.88 19.94
C MET A 684 7.43 19.27 19.62
N GLY A 685 6.43 19.42 20.50
CA GLY A 685 5.08 18.88 20.25
C GLY A 685 4.38 19.52 19.04
N LEU A 686 4.61 20.81 18.80
CA LEU A 686 4.06 21.50 17.63
C LEU A 686 4.70 21.03 16.32
N SER A 687 5.95 20.58 16.32
CA SER A 687 6.62 20.08 15.12
C SER A 687 5.92 18.85 14.54
N ASP A 688 5.40 17.94 15.38
CA ASP A 688 4.66 16.76 14.97
C ASP A 688 3.36 17.12 14.24
N VAL A 689 2.66 18.16 14.71
CA VAL A 689 1.44 18.65 14.06
C VAL A 689 1.73 19.21 12.67
N VAL A 690 2.84 19.94 12.50
CA VAL A 690 3.25 20.49 11.19
C VAL A 690 3.52 19.36 10.20
N LEU A 691 4.21 18.28 10.62
CA LEU A 691 4.49 17.13 9.76
C LEU A 691 3.21 16.36 9.40
N ALA A 692 2.28 16.22 10.36
CA ALA A 692 0.99 15.61 10.12
C ALA A 692 0.20 16.39 9.06
N ILE A 693 0.10 17.69 9.19
CA ILE A 693 -0.58 18.57 8.23
C ILE A 693 0.06 18.46 6.84
N ASN A 694 1.40 18.49 6.76
CA ASN A 694 2.10 18.34 5.47
C ASN A 694 1.82 16.98 4.83
N SER A 695 1.74 15.91 5.64
CA SER A 695 1.40 14.56 5.14
C SER A 695 -0.05 14.48 4.67
N VAL A 696 -1.01 15.01 5.44
CA VAL A 696 -2.45 15.02 5.09
C VAL A 696 -2.71 15.86 3.83
N ARG A 697 -1.93 16.92 3.60
CA ARG A 697 -2.02 17.71 2.36
C ARG A 697 -1.89 16.87 1.10
N LEU A 698 -1.18 15.72 1.17
CA LEU A 698 -1.04 14.80 0.05
C LEU A 698 -2.40 14.23 -0.44
N PHE A 699 -3.45 14.17 0.40
CA PHE A 699 -4.78 13.73 -0.04
C PHE A 699 -5.45 14.66 -1.06
N VAL A 700 -5.21 15.97 -0.95
CA VAL A 700 -5.85 17.00 -1.79
C VAL A 700 -4.95 17.53 -2.90
N LYS A 701 -3.65 17.24 -2.84
CA LYS A 701 -2.68 17.73 -3.82
C LYS A 701 -2.93 17.13 -5.21
N LYS A 702 -2.94 17.93 -6.28
CA LYS A 702 -2.90 17.40 -7.66
C LYS A 702 -1.59 16.66 -7.87
N VAL A 703 -1.65 15.40 -8.33
CA VAL A 703 -0.50 14.50 -8.48
C VAL A 703 -0.24 14.10 -9.93
N GLU A 704 -1.13 14.47 -10.84
CA GLU A 704 -1.00 14.29 -12.29
C GLU A 704 -0.33 15.49 -12.96
#